data_c27276bc0cc844deef693ac119367ccb
#
_entry.id   c27276bc0cc844deef693ac119367ccb
#
_cell.length_a   1.000
_cell.length_b   1.000
_cell.length_c   1.000
_cell.angle_alpha   90.00
_cell.angle_beta   90.00
_cell.angle_gamma   90.00
#
_symmetry.space_group_name_H-M   'P 1'
#
loop_
_entity.id
_entity.type
_entity.pdbx_description
1 polymer ?
#
loop_
_entity_poly.entity_id
_entity_poly.type
_entity_poly.pdbx_seq_one_letter_code
_entity_poly.pdbx_strand_id
1 'polypeptide(L)'
;MYSKSIDKNKREDFWYEQSKEISYITPPKKSEILTQPNKKIPIYEWFPNIELNICYNCLDRHIKNNLGNENAIIFESYYLNKIIKITYNELYKQVNLTSYILQKNNIKKGDRIIIYMPTIPEGIISMLSCCRIGAIHSVVFGGFAYYELAERIKDSNPKMIIISSCGIEPKRVINYYNIVNKAIEFCGDEYKNNIKILIFQRYDSLFIKENEINRNNTIIYNEEIEKIKNKNINIPCVKLKGNEIFFILYTSGTSGIPKGIVHDNSSIITINFTMKYIMNIYSKEIVFSTSDIGWIVGHIFIVYGPLLRGATTVIFEGKPIGTPNPGKIWEIIEKFKIKAFYTAPTALRSIKQNDPNLDYLKKYNINTLESIHLSGERCDSETYIWLKDNLDKKLLNNNNIKNNNKNIIINDQWWQTETGWPICCNNLGIKTFTDLKPGISGPPLMGYLIKILDENNLEELPINKNGIICIELPLPPGFMKTLFGNDEIFLKKYISKNNKYYITGDIGFKNEKGYFCIMGRNDDMIKISGHRLSTGKIEEIINQIKNISECAVVSLKDKLKGEVPFGFIVCEKGTKNLNDVINEVYVKVVEKIGKICSMKCVIVVDKLPKTRSGKIIRALLKQIVNKENIYIPPTIEDKSVVNDILVKVNKVKY
;
A
#
# COMPACT_ATOMS: atom_id res chain seq x y z
N MET A 1 5.29 22.58 14.41
CA MET A 1 5.06 21.13 14.74
C MET A 1 6.29 20.29 14.43
N TYR A 2 6.82 20.34 13.22
CA TYR A 2 7.95 19.51 12.79
C TYR A 2 9.17 19.62 13.73
N SER A 3 9.67 20.83 13.99
CA SER A 3 10.83 21.05 14.85
C SER A 3 10.68 20.47 16.26
N LYS A 4 9.47 20.52 16.85
CA LYS A 4 9.20 19.89 18.14
C LYS A 4 9.21 18.37 18.07
N SER A 5 8.76 17.78 16.96
CA SER A 5 8.64 16.33 16.81
C SER A 5 9.97 15.61 16.61
N ILE A 6 11.00 16.32 16.16
CA ILE A 6 12.37 15.79 15.95
C ILE A 6 13.37 16.19 17.05
N ASP A 7 13.03 17.17 17.89
CA ASP A 7 13.86 17.62 19.01
C ASP A 7 13.91 16.54 20.09
N LYS A 8 15.10 16.12 20.47
CA LYS A 8 15.32 15.05 21.46
C LYS A 8 14.63 15.29 22.80
N ASN A 9 14.46 16.55 23.19
CA ASN A 9 13.87 16.94 24.47
C ASN A 9 12.36 17.21 24.39
N LYS A 10 11.78 17.30 23.18
CA LYS A 10 10.38 17.71 22.98
C LYS A 10 9.55 16.69 22.22
N ARG A 11 10.18 15.72 21.58
CA ARG A 11 9.48 14.72 20.72
C ARG A 11 8.53 13.83 21.51
N GLU A 12 8.89 13.46 22.74
CA GLU A 12 8.02 12.65 23.59
C GLU A 12 6.79 13.44 24.02
N ASP A 13 6.96 14.70 24.45
CA ASP A 13 5.84 15.60 24.72
C ASP A 13 4.96 15.83 23.48
N PHE A 14 5.57 15.98 22.31
CA PHE A 14 4.84 16.11 21.05
C PHE A 14 3.93 14.91 20.81
N TRP A 15 4.48 13.68 20.86
CA TRP A 15 3.71 12.46 20.63
C TRP A 15 2.72 12.16 21.76
N TYR A 16 3.04 12.52 23.00
CA TYR A 16 2.10 12.47 24.12
C TYR A 16 0.84 13.32 23.81
N GLU A 17 1.02 14.56 23.33
CA GLU A 17 -0.12 15.41 22.97
C GLU A 17 -0.94 14.80 21.80
N GLN A 18 -0.29 14.18 20.80
CA GLN A 18 -1.02 13.53 19.71
C GLN A 18 -1.79 12.28 20.17
N SER A 19 -1.36 11.62 21.22
CA SER A 19 -2.01 10.43 21.76
C SER A 19 -3.33 10.70 22.46
N LYS A 20 -3.60 11.93 22.89
CA LYS A 20 -4.79 12.30 23.68
C LYS A 20 -6.14 12.08 22.96
N GLU A 21 -6.14 11.98 21.64
CA GLU A 21 -7.36 11.71 20.86
C GLU A 21 -7.74 10.23 20.78
N ILE A 22 -6.93 9.34 21.36
CA ILE A 22 -7.19 7.90 21.43
C ILE A 22 -7.90 7.59 22.75
N SER A 23 -8.85 6.64 22.70
CA SER A 23 -9.50 6.13 23.92
C SER A 23 -8.68 5.00 24.50
N TYR A 24 -8.30 5.13 25.75
CA TYR A 24 -7.47 4.19 26.50
C TYR A 24 -8.27 3.49 27.61
N ILE A 25 -7.83 2.29 27.97
CA ILE A 25 -8.15 1.63 29.24
C ILE A 25 -7.16 2.11 30.28
N THR A 26 -5.85 2.11 29.93
CA THR A 26 -4.77 2.70 30.72
C THR A 26 -4.08 3.74 29.86
N PRO A 27 -4.21 5.06 30.16
CA PRO A 27 -3.63 6.13 29.35
C PRO A 27 -2.11 6.19 29.51
N PRO A 28 -1.39 6.84 28.55
CA PRO A 28 0.04 7.00 28.61
C PRO A 28 0.48 7.91 29.77
N LYS A 29 1.60 7.56 30.39
CA LYS A 29 2.32 8.44 31.32
C LYS A 29 3.45 9.16 30.58
N LYS A 30 3.65 10.44 30.83
CA LYS A 30 4.70 11.25 30.17
C LYS A 30 6.10 10.67 30.31
N SER A 31 6.40 10.04 31.44
CA SER A 31 7.71 9.46 31.75
C SER A 31 7.97 8.12 31.00
N GLU A 32 6.98 7.56 30.30
CA GLU A 32 7.04 6.22 29.73
C GLU A 32 6.65 6.21 28.24
N ILE A 33 6.85 7.34 27.54
CA ILE A 33 6.42 7.50 26.15
C ILE A 33 7.32 6.74 25.18
N LEU A 34 8.63 6.79 25.40
CA LEU A 34 9.63 6.14 24.55
C LEU A 34 10.59 5.34 25.43
N THR A 35 10.74 4.06 25.13
CA THR A 35 11.66 3.18 25.83
C THR A 35 12.58 2.46 24.85
N GLN A 36 13.73 2.05 25.36
CA GLN A 36 14.67 1.16 24.67
C GLN A 36 14.94 -0.02 25.61
N PRO A 37 14.19 -1.13 25.45
CA PRO A 37 14.25 -2.26 26.38
C PRO A 37 15.64 -2.87 26.50
N ASN A 38 16.37 -2.94 25.38
CA ASN A 38 17.76 -3.37 25.36
C ASN A 38 18.66 -2.24 24.86
N LYS A 39 19.45 -1.66 25.75
CA LYS A 39 20.37 -0.54 25.44
C LYS A 39 21.43 -0.87 24.40
N LYS A 40 21.72 -2.16 24.14
CA LYS A 40 22.72 -2.61 23.16
C LYS A 40 22.14 -2.71 21.74
N ILE A 41 20.81 -2.73 21.62
CA ILE A 41 20.11 -2.92 20.35
C ILE A 41 19.27 -1.67 20.06
N PRO A 42 19.36 -1.06 18.87
CA PRO A 42 18.64 0.17 18.55
C PRO A 42 17.16 -0.10 18.17
N ILE A 43 16.48 -0.87 19.00
CA ILE A 43 15.03 -1.10 18.93
C ILE A 43 14.38 -0.28 20.02
N TYR A 44 13.42 0.53 19.61
CA TYR A 44 12.69 1.46 20.47
C TYR A 44 11.20 1.08 20.49
N GLU A 45 10.56 1.29 21.63
CA GLU A 45 9.13 1.07 21.83
C GLU A 45 8.46 2.37 22.24
N TRP A 46 7.48 2.79 21.45
CA TRP A 46 6.62 3.92 21.76
C TRP A 46 5.40 3.45 22.55
N PHE A 47 5.05 4.17 23.60
CA PHE A 47 3.85 3.92 24.40
C PHE A 47 3.69 2.46 24.87
N PRO A 48 4.74 1.79 25.36
CA PRO A 48 4.68 0.34 25.62
C PRO A 48 3.64 -0.04 26.69
N ASN A 49 3.40 0.85 27.66
CA ASN A 49 2.58 0.59 28.85
C ASN A 49 1.14 1.10 28.75
N ILE A 50 0.71 1.65 27.60
CA ILE A 50 -0.71 1.95 27.38
C ILE A 50 -1.51 0.66 27.28
N GLU A 51 -2.76 0.69 27.71
CA GLU A 51 -3.72 -0.38 27.40
C GLU A 51 -4.88 0.20 26.61
N LEU A 52 -5.21 -0.42 25.49
CA LEU A 52 -6.27 -0.01 24.59
C LEU A 52 -6.86 -1.20 23.83
N ASN A 53 -7.84 -0.95 22.98
CA ASN A 53 -8.24 -1.86 21.92
C ASN A 53 -8.51 -1.08 20.63
N ILE A 54 -7.98 -1.59 19.51
CA ILE A 54 -8.10 -0.93 18.21
C ILE A 54 -9.56 -0.94 17.74
N CYS A 55 -10.26 -2.08 17.85
CA CYS A 55 -11.66 -2.19 17.46
C CYS A 55 -12.53 -1.22 18.24
N TYR A 56 -12.33 -1.08 19.56
CA TYR A 56 -13.04 -0.10 20.38
C TYR A 56 -12.88 1.32 19.82
N ASN A 57 -11.67 1.68 19.45
CA ASN A 57 -11.37 3.01 18.93
C ASN A 57 -11.96 3.25 17.53
N CYS A 58 -12.07 2.22 16.69
CA CYS A 58 -12.65 2.32 15.35
C CYS A 58 -14.19 2.20 15.34
N LEU A 59 -14.81 1.67 16.40
CA LEU A 59 -16.20 1.26 16.34
C LEU A 59 -16.99 1.66 17.59
N ASP A 60 -16.75 1.03 18.75
CA ASP A 60 -17.56 1.17 19.96
C ASP A 60 -17.66 2.62 20.45
N ARG A 61 -16.55 3.39 20.44
CA ARG A 61 -16.55 4.78 20.88
C ARG A 61 -17.42 5.69 20.01
N HIS A 62 -17.52 5.37 18.71
CA HIS A 62 -18.34 6.17 17.79
C HIS A 62 -19.83 5.94 18.03
N ILE A 63 -20.25 4.72 18.37
CA ILE A 63 -21.61 4.42 18.78
C ILE A 63 -21.96 5.19 20.06
N LYS A 64 -21.05 5.18 21.06
CA LYS A 64 -21.21 5.98 22.28
C LYS A 64 -21.29 7.47 22.04
N ASN A 65 -20.66 7.96 20.96
CA ASN A 65 -20.70 9.36 20.53
C ASN A 65 -21.82 9.66 19.52
N ASN A 66 -22.89 8.84 19.49
CA ASN A 66 -24.07 9.02 18.66
C ASN A 66 -23.83 8.95 17.13
N LEU A 67 -22.77 8.27 16.70
CA LEU A 67 -22.51 8.04 15.27
C LEU A 67 -23.04 6.67 14.79
N GLY A 68 -23.79 5.95 15.61
CA GLY A 68 -24.23 4.59 15.30
C GLY A 68 -25.01 4.45 13.99
N ASN A 69 -25.78 5.47 13.62
CA ASN A 69 -26.57 5.47 12.38
C ASN A 69 -25.83 6.05 11.15
N GLU A 70 -24.62 6.57 11.33
CA GLU A 70 -23.80 7.03 10.21
C GLU A 70 -23.20 5.82 9.47
N ASN A 71 -22.97 5.97 8.16
CA ASN A 71 -22.33 4.93 7.39
C ASN A 71 -20.88 4.76 7.83
N ALA A 72 -20.47 3.56 8.16
CA ALA A 72 -19.07 3.17 8.36
C ALA A 72 -18.42 2.71 7.04
N ILE A 73 -19.18 1.89 6.27
CA ILE A 73 -18.70 1.32 5.01
C ILE A 73 -19.77 1.54 3.94
N ILE A 74 -19.33 1.97 2.76
CA ILE A 74 -20.12 1.91 1.52
C ILE A 74 -19.37 0.97 0.58
N PHE A 75 -20.00 -0.13 0.20
CA PHE A 75 -19.47 -1.08 -0.75
C PHE A 75 -20.23 -1.01 -2.07
N GLU A 76 -19.52 -0.83 -3.17
CA GLU A 76 -20.08 -0.93 -4.52
C GLU A 76 -19.38 -2.02 -5.30
N SER A 77 -20.15 -3.01 -5.78
CA SER A 77 -19.66 -4.04 -6.67
C SER A 77 -20.20 -3.80 -8.08
N TYR A 78 -19.30 -3.58 -9.03
CA TYR A 78 -19.66 -3.52 -10.45
C TYR A 78 -20.16 -4.88 -10.94
N TYR A 79 -19.50 -5.96 -10.51
CA TYR A 79 -19.80 -7.30 -10.99
C TYR A 79 -21.14 -7.83 -10.51
N LEU A 80 -21.56 -7.46 -9.31
CA LEU A 80 -22.83 -7.87 -8.71
C LEU A 80 -23.95 -6.84 -8.94
N ASN A 81 -23.60 -5.69 -9.54
CA ASN A 81 -24.52 -4.54 -9.65
C ASN A 81 -25.19 -4.19 -8.31
N LYS A 82 -24.40 -4.15 -7.24
CA LYS A 82 -24.89 -3.94 -5.86
C LYS A 82 -24.17 -2.78 -5.18
N ILE A 83 -24.96 -2.06 -4.37
CA ILE A 83 -24.45 -1.10 -3.38
C ILE A 83 -24.96 -1.52 -2.02
N ILE A 84 -24.04 -1.66 -1.08
CA ILE A 84 -24.33 -2.00 0.31
C ILE A 84 -23.79 -0.87 1.18
N LYS A 85 -24.65 -0.32 2.05
CA LYS A 85 -24.25 0.63 3.07
C LYS A 85 -24.35 -0.05 4.42
N ILE A 86 -23.30 0.04 5.22
CA ILE A 86 -23.20 -0.57 6.54
C ILE A 86 -22.97 0.58 7.54
N THR A 87 -23.91 0.77 8.44
CA THR A 87 -23.80 1.76 9.52
C THR A 87 -22.84 1.28 10.61
N TYR A 88 -22.38 2.19 11.49
CA TYR A 88 -21.56 1.81 12.65
C TYR A 88 -22.25 0.80 13.55
N ASN A 89 -23.59 0.90 13.75
CA ASN A 89 -24.38 -0.07 14.51
C ASN A 89 -24.39 -1.45 13.84
N GLU A 90 -24.61 -1.51 12.53
CA GLU A 90 -24.61 -2.78 11.79
C GLU A 90 -23.21 -3.41 11.77
N LEU A 91 -22.17 -2.59 11.57
CA LEU A 91 -20.79 -3.05 11.63
C LEU A 91 -20.44 -3.62 13.03
N TYR A 92 -20.87 -2.93 14.09
CA TYR A 92 -20.70 -3.39 15.47
C TYR A 92 -21.35 -4.77 15.69
N LYS A 93 -22.60 -4.94 15.24
CA LYS A 93 -23.30 -6.22 15.33
C LYS A 93 -22.53 -7.33 14.60
N GLN A 94 -22.13 -7.08 13.36
CA GLN A 94 -21.39 -8.06 12.55
C GLN A 94 -20.03 -8.43 13.15
N VAL A 95 -19.29 -7.44 13.67
CA VAL A 95 -18.00 -7.66 14.35
C VAL A 95 -18.18 -8.48 15.62
N ASN A 96 -19.22 -8.23 16.42
CA ASN A 96 -19.52 -9.04 17.62
C ASN A 96 -19.84 -10.49 17.27
N LEU A 97 -20.67 -10.70 16.26
CA LEU A 97 -21.05 -12.04 15.80
C LEU A 97 -19.82 -12.81 15.27
N THR A 98 -18.98 -12.16 14.47
CA THR A 98 -17.75 -12.76 13.94
C THR A 98 -16.76 -13.05 15.08
N SER A 99 -16.59 -12.13 16.03
CA SER A 99 -15.73 -12.34 17.21
C SER A 99 -16.19 -13.54 18.05
N TYR A 100 -17.50 -13.70 18.21
CA TYR A 100 -18.07 -14.88 18.89
C TYR A 100 -17.71 -16.19 18.15
N ILE A 101 -17.85 -16.21 16.81
CA ILE A 101 -17.49 -17.39 16.01
C ILE A 101 -16.00 -17.72 16.16
N LEU A 102 -15.12 -16.70 16.16
CA LEU A 102 -13.69 -16.90 16.36
C LEU A 102 -13.41 -17.51 17.75
N GLN A 103 -13.98 -16.95 18.82
CA GLN A 103 -13.79 -17.46 20.18
C GLN A 103 -14.36 -18.87 20.36
N LYS A 104 -15.55 -19.16 19.81
CA LYS A 104 -16.17 -20.51 19.78
C LYS A 104 -15.24 -21.53 19.13
N ASN A 105 -14.40 -21.10 18.19
CA ASN A 105 -13.40 -21.93 17.53
C ASN A 105 -12.03 -21.89 18.18
N ASN A 106 -11.95 -21.52 19.46
CA ASN A 106 -10.73 -21.48 20.29
C ASN A 106 -9.66 -20.50 19.83
N ILE A 107 -10.04 -19.44 19.10
CA ILE A 107 -9.13 -18.34 18.80
C ILE A 107 -9.00 -17.45 20.05
N LYS A 108 -7.77 -17.18 20.45
CA LYS A 108 -7.41 -16.42 21.65
C LYS A 108 -6.50 -15.23 21.28
N LYS A 109 -6.31 -14.33 22.25
CA LYS A 109 -5.34 -13.25 22.18
C LYS A 109 -3.96 -13.79 21.78
N GLY A 110 -3.31 -13.16 20.79
CA GLY A 110 -1.99 -13.52 20.27
C GLY A 110 -1.99 -14.62 19.20
N ASP A 111 -3.13 -15.29 18.95
CA ASP A 111 -3.24 -16.24 17.85
C ASP A 111 -3.19 -15.52 16.50
N ARG A 112 -2.50 -16.11 15.51
CA ARG A 112 -2.44 -15.57 14.15
C ARG A 112 -3.60 -16.08 13.33
N ILE A 113 -4.19 -15.15 12.57
CA ILE A 113 -5.25 -15.41 11.59
C ILE A 113 -4.84 -14.85 10.25
N ILE A 114 -4.86 -15.67 9.21
CA ILE A 114 -4.72 -15.16 7.83
C ILE A 114 -6.11 -14.79 7.31
N ILE A 115 -6.23 -13.62 6.69
CA ILE A 115 -7.41 -13.17 5.94
C ILE A 115 -7.04 -13.15 4.47
N TYR A 116 -7.71 -13.97 3.65
CA TYR A 116 -7.41 -14.14 2.24
C TYR A 116 -8.68 -14.04 1.40
N MET A 117 -9.02 -12.83 0.98
CA MET A 117 -10.22 -12.51 0.22
C MET A 117 -10.06 -11.17 -0.53
N PRO A 118 -10.95 -10.81 -1.47
CA PRO A 118 -10.92 -9.49 -2.10
C PRO A 118 -11.29 -8.39 -1.09
N THR A 119 -11.14 -7.12 -1.51
CA THR A 119 -11.58 -5.98 -0.70
C THR A 119 -13.10 -5.88 -0.68
N ILE A 120 -13.71 -6.59 0.26
CA ILE A 120 -15.15 -6.65 0.53
C ILE A 120 -15.41 -6.37 2.01
N PRO A 121 -16.64 -6.03 2.41
CA PRO A 121 -16.97 -5.71 3.81
C PRO A 121 -16.55 -6.78 4.80
N GLU A 122 -16.66 -8.06 4.44
CA GLU A 122 -16.29 -9.20 5.27
C GLU A 122 -14.81 -9.22 5.66
N GLY A 123 -13.95 -8.67 4.79
CA GLY A 123 -12.52 -8.48 5.10
C GLY A 123 -12.33 -7.47 6.24
N ILE A 124 -13.01 -6.33 6.18
CA ILE A 124 -12.96 -5.29 7.22
C ILE A 124 -13.54 -5.83 8.54
N ILE A 125 -14.68 -6.52 8.47
CA ILE A 125 -15.33 -7.17 9.65
C ILE A 125 -14.35 -8.16 10.30
N SER A 126 -13.68 -8.98 9.50
CA SER A 126 -12.69 -9.95 9.99
C SER A 126 -11.50 -9.30 10.68
N MET A 127 -10.94 -8.23 10.09
CA MET A 127 -9.84 -7.46 10.67
C MET A 127 -10.22 -6.85 12.02
N LEU A 128 -11.39 -6.20 12.10
CA LEU A 128 -11.90 -5.61 13.37
C LEU A 128 -12.21 -6.66 14.40
N SER A 129 -12.72 -7.84 13.99
CA SER A 129 -13.02 -8.95 14.91
C SER A 129 -11.75 -9.53 15.51
N CYS A 130 -10.67 -9.65 14.73
CA CYS A 130 -9.36 -10.03 15.26
C CYS A 130 -8.87 -9.02 16.31
N CYS A 131 -8.95 -7.71 16.00
CA CYS A 131 -8.56 -6.68 16.95
C CYS A 131 -9.41 -6.72 18.23
N ARG A 132 -10.72 -7.00 18.13
CA ARG A 132 -11.63 -7.06 19.26
C ARG A 132 -11.21 -8.08 20.30
N ILE A 133 -10.84 -9.28 19.84
CA ILE A 133 -10.43 -10.39 20.69
C ILE A 133 -8.92 -10.48 20.94
N GLY A 134 -8.13 -9.56 20.34
CA GLY A 134 -6.67 -9.53 20.46
C GLY A 134 -5.94 -10.58 19.64
N ALA A 135 -6.57 -11.16 18.63
CA ALA A 135 -5.90 -12.01 17.65
C ALA A 135 -5.09 -11.15 16.67
N ILE A 136 -3.97 -11.68 16.19
CA ILE A 136 -3.09 -11.03 15.25
C ILE A 136 -3.49 -11.41 13.83
N HIS A 137 -3.94 -10.44 13.02
CA HIS A 137 -4.30 -10.73 11.64
C HIS A 137 -3.13 -10.49 10.69
N SER A 138 -3.12 -11.28 9.62
CA SER A 138 -2.27 -11.09 8.45
C SER A 138 -3.14 -11.15 7.22
N VAL A 139 -3.36 -9.99 6.57
CA VAL A 139 -4.17 -9.94 5.35
C VAL A 139 -3.29 -10.24 4.16
N VAL A 140 -3.70 -11.21 3.37
CA VAL A 140 -3.00 -11.63 2.15
C VAL A 140 -3.78 -11.12 0.95
N PHE A 141 -3.11 -10.45 0.03
CA PHE A 141 -3.72 -9.94 -1.20
C PHE A 141 -4.45 -11.05 -1.96
N GLY A 142 -5.76 -10.88 -2.19
CA GLY A 142 -6.63 -11.90 -2.80
C GLY A 142 -6.23 -12.35 -4.22
N GLY A 143 -5.32 -11.63 -4.84
CA GLY A 143 -4.76 -11.99 -6.15
C GLY A 143 -3.57 -12.96 -6.10
N PHE A 144 -3.01 -13.30 -4.93
CA PHE A 144 -1.85 -14.18 -4.84
C PHE A 144 -2.18 -15.65 -5.21
N ALA A 145 -1.17 -16.37 -5.69
CA ALA A 145 -1.25 -17.80 -5.92
C ALA A 145 -1.03 -18.59 -4.62
N TYR A 146 -1.34 -19.89 -4.66
CA TYR A 146 -1.26 -20.74 -3.48
C TYR A 146 0.14 -20.84 -2.84
N TYR A 147 1.23 -20.75 -3.60
CA TYR A 147 2.58 -20.78 -3.00
C TYR A 147 2.86 -19.53 -2.14
N GLU A 148 2.42 -18.34 -2.59
CA GLU A 148 2.59 -17.11 -1.80
C GLU A 148 1.81 -17.18 -0.49
N LEU A 149 0.64 -17.79 -0.54
CA LEU A 149 -0.15 -18.07 0.67
C LEU A 149 0.55 -19.10 1.55
N ALA A 150 1.11 -20.18 0.97
CA ALA A 150 1.81 -21.22 1.69
C ALA A 150 3.03 -20.71 2.46
N GLU A 151 3.86 -19.84 1.84
CA GLU A 151 5.00 -19.23 2.53
C GLU A 151 4.58 -18.39 3.75
N ARG A 152 3.46 -17.68 3.65
CA ARG A 152 2.90 -16.93 4.77
C ARG A 152 2.27 -17.82 5.86
N ILE A 153 1.70 -18.94 5.45
CA ILE A 153 1.21 -19.97 6.39
C ILE A 153 2.38 -20.55 7.19
N LYS A 154 3.46 -20.94 6.53
CA LYS A 154 4.65 -21.50 7.19
C LYS A 154 5.26 -20.53 8.18
N ASP A 155 5.43 -19.26 7.77
CA ASP A 155 6.07 -18.24 8.61
C ASP A 155 5.19 -17.81 9.79
N SER A 156 3.90 -17.52 9.56
CA SER A 156 3.00 -17.04 10.63
C SER A 156 2.40 -18.13 11.49
N ASN A 157 2.38 -19.37 11.02
CA ASN A 157 1.74 -20.52 11.68
C ASN A 157 0.33 -20.16 12.22
N PRO A 158 -0.65 -19.87 11.33
CA PRO A 158 -1.95 -19.38 11.73
C PRO A 158 -2.83 -20.52 12.28
N LYS A 159 -3.68 -20.22 13.25
CA LYS A 159 -4.72 -21.16 13.71
C LYS A 159 -5.94 -21.21 12.79
N MET A 160 -6.19 -20.12 12.05
CA MET A 160 -7.34 -20.03 11.17
C MET A 160 -7.00 -19.21 9.92
N ILE A 161 -7.61 -19.60 8.80
CA ILE A 161 -7.63 -18.82 7.57
C ILE A 161 -9.07 -18.42 7.28
N ILE A 162 -9.33 -17.12 7.17
CA ILE A 162 -10.65 -16.58 6.83
C ILE A 162 -10.67 -16.22 5.34
N ILE A 163 -11.65 -16.72 4.61
CA ILE A 163 -11.80 -16.52 3.18
C ILE A 163 -13.24 -16.15 2.80
N SER A 164 -13.40 -15.54 1.62
CA SER A 164 -14.67 -15.60 0.89
C SER A 164 -14.69 -16.83 -0.03
N SER A 165 -15.88 -17.31 -0.40
CA SER A 165 -16.00 -18.42 -1.35
C SER A 165 -15.35 -18.09 -2.69
N CYS A 166 -15.47 -16.84 -3.14
CA CYS A 166 -14.87 -16.42 -4.39
C CYS A 166 -14.47 -14.93 -4.41
N GLY A 167 -13.58 -14.59 -5.37
CA GLY A 167 -13.36 -13.26 -5.87
C GLY A 167 -13.79 -13.17 -7.33
N ILE A 168 -14.20 -11.99 -7.77
CA ILE A 168 -14.68 -11.75 -9.15
C ILE A 168 -13.68 -10.83 -9.86
N GLU A 169 -13.22 -11.26 -11.01
CA GLU A 169 -12.40 -10.49 -11.96
C GLU A 169 -13.10 -10.39 -13.32
N PRO A 170 -12.74 -9.45 -14.21
CA PRO A 170 -13.46 -9.24 -15.47
C PRO A 170 -13.62 -10.47 -16.35
N LYS A 171 -12.69 -11.43 -16.24
CA LYS A 171 -12.65 -12.61 -17.13
C LYS A 171 -12.75 -13.94 -16.40
N ARG A 172 -12.82 -13.95 -15.06
CA ARG A 172 -12.85 -15.18 -14.27
C ARG A 172 -13.40 -14.98 -12.86
N VAL A 173 -13.88 -16.05 -12.30
CA VAL A 173 -14.18 -16.17 -10.86
C VAL A 173 -13.05 -16.95 -10.19
N ILE A 174 -12.54 -16.42 -9.08
CA ILE A 174 -11.44 -17.02 -8.32
C ILE A 174 -12.06 -17.86 -7.19
N ASN A 175 -11.81 -19.16 -7.17
CA ASN A 175 -12.22 -20.03 -6.06
C ASN A 175 -11.12 -20.00 -4.97
N TYR A 176 -11.36 -19.26 -3.88
CA TYR A 176 -10.39 -19.13 -2.79
C TYR A 176 -10.23 -20.40 -1.98
N TYR A 177 -11.28 -21.18 -1.82
CA TYR A 177 -11.23 -22.43 -1.08
C TYR A 177 -10.24 -23.43 -1.70
N ASN A 178 -10.30 -23.58 -3.02
CA ASN A 178 -9.35 -24.43 -3.74
C ASN A 178 -7.90 -23.94 -3.63
N ILE A 179 -7.69 -22.61 -3.63
CA ILE A 179 -6.35 -22.04 -3.48
C ILE A 179 -5.81 -22.30 -2.07
N VAL A 180 -6.65 -22.14 -1.03
CA VAL A 180 -6.26 -22.36 0.36
C VAL A 180 -5.96 -23.83 0.61
N ASN A 181 -6.79 -24.76 0.12
CA ASN A 181 -6.53 -26.20 0.27
C ASN A 181 -5.20 -26.59 -0.38
N LYS A 182 -4.91 -26.10 -1.60
CA LYS A 182 -3.61 -26.34 -2.26
C LYS A 182 -2.45 -25.72 -1.48
N ALA A 183 -2.64 -24.55 -0.86
CA ALA A 183 -1.62 -23.92 -0.06
C ALA A 183 -1.32 -24.73 1.21
N ILE A 184 -2.36 -25.18 1.91
CA ILE A 184 -2.22 -26.03 3.11
C ILE A 184 -1.56 -27.37 2.76
N GLU A 185 -1.98 -28.01 1.67
CA GLU A 185 -1.38 -29.24 1.17
C GLU A 185 0.12 -29.05 0.86
N PHE A 186 0.48 -27.93 0.21
CA PHE A 186 1.88 -27.58 -0.07
C PHE A 186 2.71 -27.30 1.19
N CYS A 187 2.07 -26.89 2.30
CA CYS A 187 2.75 -26.72 3.58
C CYS A 187 3.09 -28.05 4.27
N GLY A 188 2.31 -29.12 4.00
CA GLY A 188 2.47 -30.45 4.60
C GLY A 188 1.38 -30.82 5.59
N ASP A 189 1.38 -32.11 6.01
CA ASP A 189 0.30 -32.69 6.82
C ASP A 189 0.15 -32.06 8.22
N GLU A 190 1.21 -31.53 8.79
CA GLU A 190 1.16 -30.81 10.07
C GLU A 190 0.17 -29.65 10.02
N TYR A 191 0.17 -28.87 8.93
CA TYR A 191 -0.73 -27.74 8.78
C TYR A 191 -2.17 -28.15 8.46
N LYS A 192 -2.35 -29.26 7.73
CA LYS A 192 -3.65 -29.76 7.32
C LYS A 192 -4.59 -30.09 8.49
N ASN A 193 -4.04 -30.58 9.58
CA ASN A 193 -4.81 -30.97 10.77
C ASN A 193 -5.00 -29.84 11.78
N ASN A 194 -4.16 -28.80 11.71
CA ASN A 194 -4.09 -27.75 12.73
C ASN A 194 -4.78 -26.44 12.32
N ILE A 195 -5.00 -26.21 11.02
CA ILE A 195 -5.58 -24.96 10.51
C ILE A 195 -7.07 -25.13 10.24
N LYS A 196 -7.89 -24.26 10.84
CA LYS A 196 -9.31 -24.14 10.51
C LYS A 196 -9.51 -23.13 9.37
N ILE A 197 -10.52 -23.36 8.55
CA ILE A 197 -10.93 -22.47 7.47
C ILE A 197 -12.30 -21.91 7.80
N LEU A 198 -12.47 -20.58 7.81
CA LEU A 198 -13.76 -19.92 7.95
C LEU A 198 -14.14 -19.30 6.60
N ILE A 199 -15.28 -19.71 6.02
CA ILE A 199 -15.72 -19.29 4.69
C ILE A 199 -16.95 -18.39 4.79
N PHE A 200 -16.83 -17.18 4.22
CA PHE A 200 -17.98 -16.33 3.87
C PHE A 200 -18.49 -16.74 2.50
N GLN A 201 -19.68 -17.36 2.44
CA GLN A 201 -20.33 -17.76 1.20
C GLN A 201 -20.94 -16.55 0.50
N ARG A 202 -20.58 -16.35 -0.77
CA ARG A 202 -21.12 -15.29 -1.63
C ARG A 202 -22.20 -15.87 -2.54
N TYR A 203 -23.45 -15.91 -2.04
CA TYR A 203 -24.57 -16.54 -2.74
C TYR A 203 -24.96 -15.86 -4.07
N ASP A 204 -24.61 -14.60 -4.25
CA ASP A 204 -24.85 -13.85 -5.51
C ASP A 204 -23.83 -14.17 -6.64
N SER A 205 -22.90 -15.06 -6.34
CA SER A 205 -21.84 -15.48 -7.27
C SER A 205 -21.53 -16.97 -7.06
N LEU A 206 -20.33 -17.41 -7.39
CA LEU A 206 -19.94 -18.78 -7.16
C LEU A 206 -19.87 -19.05 -5.64
N PHE A 207 -20.79 -19.86 -5.10
CA PHE A 207 -20.67 -20.44 -3.77
C PHE A 207 -20.13 -21.87 -3.87
N ILE A 208 -19.42 -22.32 -2.83
CA ILE A 208 -18.83 -23.65 -2.79
C ILE A 208 -19.92 -24.64 -2.36
N LYS A 209 -20.11 -25.70 -3.14
CA LYS A 209 -21.12 -26.72 -2.87
C LYS A 209 -20.74 -27.55 -1.66
N GLU A 210 -21.76 -28.07 -0.93
CA GLU A 210 -21.59 -28.83 0.28
C GLU A 210 -20.65 -30.04 0.11
N ASN A 211 -20.80 -30.76 -0.99
CA ASN A 211 -19.97 -31.94 -1.30
C ASN A 211 -18.50 -31.61 -1.65
N GLU A 212 -18.17 -30.36 -1.84
CA GLU A 212 -16.79 -29.89 -2.07
C GLU A 212 -16.10 -29.46 -0.77
N ILE A 213 -16.84 -29.36 0.35
CA ILE A 213 -16.35 -28.81 1.61
C ILE A 213 -15.91 -29.91 2.54
N ASN A 214 -14.67 -29.88 3.02
CA ASN A 214 -14.19 -30.72 4.09
C ASN A 214 -14.66 -30.15 5.45
N ARG A 215 -15.73 -30.71 5.99
CA ARG A 215 -16.35 -30.28 7.26
C ARG A 215 -15.47 -30.51 8.51
N ASN A 216 -14.42 -31.30 8.43
CA ASN A 216 -13.55 -31.54 9.58
C ASN A 216 -12.77 -30.32 10.01
N ASN A 217 -12.36 -29.49 9.06
CA ASN A 217 -11.56 -28.27 9.31
C ASN A 217 -12.22 -26.98 8.80
N THR A 218 -13.40 -27.07 8.17
CA THR A 218 -14.04 -25.92 7.51
C THR A 218 -15.34 -25.54 8.16
N ILE A 219 -15.51 -24.26 8.42
CA ILE A 219 -16.67 -23.61 9.05
C ILE A 219 -17.31 -22.69 8.02
N ILE A 220 -18.60 -22.81 7.82
CA ILE A 220 -19.36 -21.91 6.95
C ILE A 220 -19.94 -20.78 7.81
N TYR A 221 -19.44 -19.56 7.59
CA TYR A 221 -19.83 -18.36 8.34
C TYR A 221 -21.35 -18.15 8.35
N ASN A 222 -21.97 -18.27 7.17
CA ASN A 222 -23.41 -18.02 6.99
C ASN A 222 -24.26 -18.97 7.83
N GLU A 223 -23.86 -20.24 7.98
CA GLU A 223 -24.53 -21.22 8.82
C GLU A 223 -24.37 -20.91 10.33
N GLU A 224 -23.16 -20.49 10.72
CA GLU A 224 -22.91 -20.11 12.11
C GLU A 224 -23.71 -18.86 12.50
N ILE A 225 -23.83 -17.88 11.58
CA ILE A 225 -24.66 -16.68 11.79
C ILE A 225 -26.14 -17.07 11.98
N GLU A 226 -26.69 -17.96 11.14
CA GLU A 226 -28.09 -18.41 11.28
C GLU A 226 -28.39 -19.01 12.66
N LYS A 227 -27.45 -19.77 13.24
CA LYS A 227 -27.57 -20.34 14.57
C LYS A 227 -27.61 -19.32 15.71
N ILE A 228 -27.12 -18.13 15.48
CA ILE A 228 -26.89 -17.09 16.50
C ILE A 228 -27.56 -15.74 16.20
N LYS A 229 -28.20 -15.58 15.04
CA LYS A 229 -28.75 -14.27 14.59
C LYS A 229 -29.73 -13.63 15.56
N ASN A 230 -30.47 -14.44 16.32
CA ASN A 230 -31.44 -14.00 17.31
C ASN A 230 -30.86 -13.82 18.73
N LYS A 231 -29.55 -14.08 18.90
CA LYS A 231 -28.88 -13.91 20.19
C LYS A 231 -28.31 -12.49 20.28
N ASN A 232 -28.53 -11.87 21.44
CA ASN A 232 -27.86 -10.60 21.73
C ASN A 232 -26.41 -10.88 22.15
N ILE A 233 -25.51 -10.96 21.14
CA ILE A 233 -24.09 -11.25 21.35
C ILE A 233 -23.33 -9.95 21.54
N ASN A 234 -22.69 -9.82 22.68
CA ASN A 234 -21.77 -8.73 22.99
C ASN A 234 -20.44 -9.30 23.48
N ILE A 235 -19.42 -9.22 22.66
CA ILE A 235 -18.06 -9.63 22.98
C ILE A 235 -17.28 -8.41 23.46
N PRO A 236 -16.80 -8.39 24.70
CA PRO A 236 -16.00 -7.25 25.18
C PRO A 236 -14.67 -7.15 24.45
N CYS A 237 -14.20 -5.92 24.25
CA CYS A 237 -12.89 -5.66 23.69
C CYS A 237 -11.78 -6.08 24.67
N VAL A 238 -10.87 -6.93 24.23
CA VAL A 238 -9.74 -7.40 25.04
C VAL A 238 -8.72 -6.28 25.24
N LYS A 239 -8.12 -6.19 26.43
CA LYS A 239 -7.04 -5.26 26.74
C LYS A 239 -5.77 -5.65 26.00
N LEU A 240 -5.19 -4.68 25.27
CA LEU A 240 -3.96 -4.84 24.48
C LEU A 240 -2.96 -3.77 24.92
N LYS A 241 -1.71 -4.18 25.17
CA LYS A 241 -0.62 -3.24 25.44
C LYS A 241 -0.18 -2.54 24.15
N GLY A 242 0.40 -1.34 24.29
CA GLY A 242 0.88 -0.57 23.16
C GLY A 242 1.91 -1.31 22.29
N ASN A 243 2.83 -2.04 22.93
CA ASN A 243 3.89 -2.79 22.28
C ASN A 243 3.52 -4.23 21.87
N GLU A 244 2.26 -4.69 22.09
CA GLU A 244 1.79 -5.96 21.56
C GLU A 244 1.50 -5.86 20.06
N ILE A 245 1.67 -6.97 19.34
CA ILE A 245 1.49 -7.03 17.89
C ILE A 245 0.04 -6.76 17.51
N PHE A 246 -0.13 -5.80 16.59
CA PHE A 246 -1.40 -5.44 16.00
C PHE A 246 -1.68 -6.29 14.75
N PHE A 247 -0.77 -6.26 13.79
CA PHE A 247 -0.86 -7.06 12.57
C PHE A 247 0.53 -7.41 12.01
N ILE A 248 0.56 -8.42 11.13
CA ILE A 248 1.72 -8.81 10.34
C ILE A 248 1.38 -8.61 8.87
N LEU A 249 2.18 -7.83 8.16
CA LEU A 249 1.99 -7.61 6.74
C LEU A 249 3.24 -8.02 5.95
N TYR A 250 3.05 -8.96 5.03
CA TYR A 250 4.16 -9.52 4.26
C TYR A 250 4.51 -8.68 3.05
N THR A 251 5.80 -8.39 2.90
CA THR A 251 6.37 -7.74 1.71
C THR A 251 7.25 -8.72 0.95
N SER A 252 7.32 -8.56 -0.39
CA SER A 252 8.25 -9.31 -1.22
C SER A 252 9.68 -8.86 -0.91
N GLY A 253 10.47 -9.74 -0.30
CA GLY A 253 11.89 -9.50 -0.09
C GLY A 253 12.68 -9.58 -1.41
N THR A 254 13.82 -8.86 -1.50
CA THR A 254 14.77 -8.99 -2.61
C THR A 254 15.33 -10.42 -2.76
N SER A 255 15.27 -11.23 -1.69
CA SER A 255 15.65 -12.64 -1.66
C SER A 255 14.56 -13.61 -2.13
N GLY A 256 13.39 -13.12 -2.56
CA GLY A 256 12.25 -13.96 -2.95
C GLY A 256 11.40 -14.49 -1.80
N ILE A 257 11.92 -14.55 -0.57
CA ILE A 257 11.16 -15.00 0.61
C ILE A 257 10.41 -13.80 1.20
N PRO A 258 9.07 -13.92 1.41
CA PRO A 258 8.28 -12.85 2.03
C PRO A 258 8.77 -12.55 3.45
N LYS A 259 8.75 -11.26 3.83
CA LYS A 259 9.11 -10.81 5.18
C LYS A 259 7.88 -10.30 5.89
N GLY A 260 7.60 -10.83 7.06
CA GLY A 260 6.50 -10.40 7.92
C GLY A 260 6.86 -9.13 8.66
N ILE A 261 6.37 -7.99 8.19
CA ILE A 261 6.52 -6.69 8.86
C ILE A 261 5.56 -6.64 10.03
N VAL A 262 6.08 -6.41 11.23
CA VAL A 262 5.29 -6.38 12.47
C VAL A 262 4.99 -4.94 12.85
N HIS A 263 3.70 -4.59 12.94
CA HIS A 263 3.22 -3.35 13.54
C HIS A 263 2.56 -3.63 14.88
N ASP A 264 2.75 -2.73 15.85
CA ASP A 264 2.18 -2.82 17.18
C ASP A 264 0.96 -1.89 17.39
N ASN A 265 0.28 -2.02 18.52
CA ASN A 265 -0.93 -1.27 18.81
C ASN A 265 -0.69 0.25 18.97
N SER A 266 0.55 0.69 19.26
CA SER A 266 0.88 2.11 19.35
C SER A 266 0.73 2.84 18.01
N SER A 267 0.75 2.09 16.90
CA SER A 267 0.53 2.59 15.53
C SER A 267 -0.80 3.34 15.37
N ILE A 268 -1.80 3.06 16.21
CA ILE A 268 -3.10 3.77 16.16
C ILE A 268 -2.93 5.29 16.33
N ILE A 269 -1.92 5.74 17.06
CA ILE A 269 -1.65 7.17 17.32
C ILE A 269 -1.24 7.86 16.02
N THR A 270 -0.35 7.23 15.24
CA THR A 270 0.09 7.78 13.94
C THR A 270 -0.93 7.59 12.85
N ILE A 271 -1.75 6.54 12.90
CA ILE A 271 -2.89 6.37 11.98
C ILE A 271 -3.88 7.54 12.19
N ASN A 272 -4.22 7.86 13.44
CA ASN A 272 -5.07 9.02 13.74
C ASN A 272 -4.43 10.34 13.31
N PHE A 273 -3.14 10.50 13.58
CA PHE A 273 -2.35 11.67 13.15
C PHE A 273 -2.37 11.84 11.63
N THR A 274 -2.19 10.75 10.89
CA THR A 274 -2.18 10.73 9.42
C THR A 274 -3.52 11.18 8.86
N MET A 275 -4.61 10.64 9.36
CA MET A 275 -5.94 11.03 8.89
C MET A 275 -6.26 12.49 9.18
N LYS A 276 -5.88 12.99 10.36
CA LYS A 276 -6.14 14.36 10.79
C LYS A 276 -5.28 15.38 10.05
N TYR A 277 -3.96 15.19 10.05
CA TYR A 277 -3.03 16.23 9.62
C TYR A 277 -2.58 16.07 8.16
N ILE A 278 -2.54 14.85 7.64
CA ILE A 278 -2.12 14.60 6.25
C ILE A 278 -3.33 14.59 5.32
N MET A 279 -4.39 13.84 5.68
CA MET A 279 -5.59 13.69 4.85
C MET A 279 -6.65 14.77 5.10
N ASN A 280 -6.61 15.46 6.22
CA ASN A 280 -7.65 16.42 6.67
C ASN A 280 -9.05 15.79 6.78
N ILE A 281 -9.12 14.57 7.36
CA ILE A 281 -10.36 13.81 7.49
C ILE A 281 -10.89 13.86 8.92
N TYR A 282 -12.18 14.17 9.02
CA TYR A 282 -12.93 14.23 10.26
C TYR A 282 -14.15 13.31 10.22
N SER A 283 -14.88 13.27 11.34
CA SER A 283 -16.11 12.48 11.47
C SER A 283 -17.14 12.81 10.39
N LYS A 284 -17.85 11.79 9.89
CA LYS A 284 -18.88 11.84 8.83
C LYS A 284 -18.37 12.18 7.43
N GLU A 285 -17.08 12.46 7.28
CA GLU A 285 -16.51 12.68 5.95
C GLU A 285 -16.25 11.36 5.24
N ILE A 286 -16.17 11.39 3.92
CA ILE A 286 -16.14 10.19 3.10
C ILE A 286 -14.84 10.11 2.34
N VAL A 287 -14.16 8.96 2.48
CA VAL A 287 -12.91 8.67 1.77
C VAL A 287 -13.09 7.49 0.83
N PHE A 288 -12.36 7.50 -0.26
CA PHE A 288 -12.33 6.41 -1.23
C PHE A 288 -10.90 6.02 -1.56
N SER A 289 -10.61 4.72 -1.56
CA SER A 289 -9.32 4.21 -1.99
C SER A 289 -9.50 3.05 -2.96
N THR A 290 -8.72 3.05 -4.06
CA THR A 290 -8.67 1.94 -5.03
C THR A 290 -7.61 0.90 -4.68
N SER A 291 -6.99 1.00 -3.50
CA SER A 291 -6.04 0.00 -3.02
C SER A 291 -6.77 -1.25 -2.52
N ASP A 292 -6.00 -2.27 -2.14
CA ASP A 292 -6.51 -3.51 -1.56
C ASP A 292 -6.14 -3.59 -0.07
N ILE A 293 -7.02 -4.21 0.74
CA ILE A 293 -6.80 -4.40 2.18
C ILE A 293 -5.57 -5.28 2.49
N GLY A 294 -5.08 -6.04 1.54
CA GLY A 294 -3.84 -6.83 1.63
C GLY A 294 -2.56 -6.00 1.55
N TRP A 295 -2.65 -4.67 1.38
CA TRP A 295 -1.52 -3.74 1.38
C TRP A 295 -1.59 -2.79 2.58
N ILE A 296 -0.44 -2.19 2.93
CA ILE A 296 -0.40 -1.21 4.04
C ILE A 296 -1.32 -0.02 3.77
N VAL A 297 -1.43 0.44 2.51
CA VAL A 297 -2.39 1.48 2.09
C VAL A 297 -3.81 1.10 2.48
N GLY A 298 -4.21 -0.15 2.24
CA GLY A 298 -5.55 -0.64 2.60
C GLY A 298 -5.78 -0.68 4.11
N HIS A 299 -4.80 -1.14 4.89
CA HIS A 299 -4.88 -1.11 6.35
C HIS A 299 -5.14 0.31 6.87
N ILE A 300 -4.34 1.28 6.39
CA ILE A 300 -4.36 2.65 6.91
C ILE A 300 -5.52 3.46 6.33
N PHE A 301 -5.73 3.45 5.01
CA PHE A 301 -6.63 4.38 4.32
C PHE A 301 -7.96 3.78 3.87
N ILE A 302 -8.16 2.46 4.04
CA ILE A 302 -9.46 1.82 3.83
C ILE A 302 -10.08 1.42 5.17
N VAL A 303 -9.31 0.80 6.08
CA VAL A 303 -9.86 0.19 7.28
C VAL A 303 -9.68 1.09 8.50
N TYR A 304 -8.47 1.13 9.06
CA TYR A 304 -8.29 1.70 10.40
C TYR A 304 -8.40 3.22 10.43
N GLY A 305 -7.82 3.93 9.48
CA GLY A 305 -7.80 5.38 9.48
C GLY A 305 -9.19 6.01 9.40
N PRO A 306 -10.01 5.70 8.37
CA PRO A 306 -11.35 6.24 8.27
C PRO A 306 -12.23 5.90 9.48
N LEU A 307 -12.25 4.62 9.88
CA LEU A 307 -13.06 4.17 11.00
C LEU A 307 -12.60 4.77 12.33
N LEU A 308 -11.29 4.97 12.53
CA LEU A 308 -10.76 5.66 13.70
C LEU A 308 -11.24 7.11 13.80
N ARG A 309 -11.45 7.78 12.66
CA ARG A 309 -11.96 9.16 12.62
C ARG A 309 -13.48 9.26 12.70
N GLY A 310 -14.24 8.16 12.72
CA GLY A 310 -15.70 8.17 12.59
C GLY A 310 -16.14 8.63 11.20
N ALA A 311 -15.32 8.41 10.20
CA ALA A 311 -15.57 8.71 8.80
C ALA A 311 -16.13 7.48 8.06
N THR A 312 -16.61 7.68 6.85
CA THR A 312 -17.09 6.60 5.98
C THR A 312 -15.98 6.19 5.01
N THR A 313 -15.71 4.90 4.90
CA THR A 313 -14.85 4.34 3.86
C THR A 313 -15.68 3.80 2.70
N VAL A 314 -15.33 4.17 1.47
CA VAL A 314 -15.90 3.58 0.25
C VAL A 314 -14.95 2.54 -0.29
N ILE A 315 -15.46 1.34 -0.57
CA ILE A 315 -14.73 0.26 -1.20
C ILE A 315 -15.43 -0.14 -2.50
N PHE A 316 -14.66 -0.41 -3.54
CA PHE A 316 -15.16 -0.71 -4.87
C PHE A 316 -14.63 -2.04 -5.39
N GLU A 317 -15.53 -2.98 -5.67
CA GLU A 317 -15.21 -4.23 -6.34
C GLU A 317 -15.29 -4.03 -7.86
N GLY A 318 -14.18 -3.61 -8.45
CA GLY A 318 -14.01 -3.33 -9.87
C GLY A 318 -12.57 -2.95 -10.19
N LYS A 319 -12.32 -2.54 -11.41
CA LYS A 319 -11.01 -2.08 -11.89
C LYS A 319 -11.10 -0.60 -12.29
N PRO A 320 -10.00 0.16 -12.27
CA PRO A 320 -9.98 1.54 -12.76
C PRO A 320 -10.41 1.70 -14.21
N ILE A 321 -10.26 0.63 -15.00
CA ILE A 321 -10.66 0.56 -16.39
C ILE A 321 -11.45 -0.73 -16.64
N GLY A 322 -12.43 -0.66 -17.57
CA GLY A 322 -13.21 -1.83 -17.99
C GLY A 322 -14.31 -2.26 -17.00
N THR A 323 -14.65 -1.41 -15.99
CA THR A 323 -15.74 -1.69 -15.07
C THR A 323 -16.61 -0.45 -14.76
N PRO A 324 -17.42 0.03 -15.71
CA PRO A 324 -17.47 -0.36 -17.12
C PRO A 324 -16.47 0.41 -18.01
N ASN A 325 -15.96 1.57 -17.54
CA ASN A 325 -15.13 2.50 -18.31
C ASN A 325 -14.22 3.34 -17.37
N PRO A 326 -13.29 4.16 -17.89
CA PRO A 326 -12.40 4.99 -17.10
C PRO A 326 -13.07 6.04 -16.23
N GLY A 327 -14.35 6.33 -16.50
CA GLY A 327 -15.13 7.34 -15.73
C GLY A 327 -15.69 6.83 -14.41
N LYS A 328 -15.64 5.54 -14.12
CA LYS A 328 -16.26 4.96 -12.91
C LYS A 328 -15.75 5.53 -11.60
N ILE A 329 -14.48 5.87 -11.54
CA ILE A 329 -13.89 6.52 -10.36
C ILE A 329 -14.53 7.89 -10.12
N TRP A 330 -14.72 8.69 -11.15
CA TRP A 330 -15.32 10.00 -11.08
C TRP A 330 -16.82 9.94 -10.73
N GLU A 331 -17.52 8.92 -11.24
CA GLU A 331 -18.91 8.61 -10.85
C GLU A 331 -19.02 8.30 -9.36
N ILE A 332 -18.12 7.46 -8.81
CA ILE A 332 -18.08 7.12 -7.39
C ILE A 332 -17.83 8.37 -6.54
N ILE A 333 -16.91 9.25 -6.98
CA ILE A 333 -16.57 10.49 -6.29
C ILE A 333 -17.80 11.40 -6.19
N GLU A 334 -18.54 11.60 -7.28
CA GLU A 334 -19.80 12.36 -7.28
C GLU A 334 -20.87 11.70 -6.42
N LYS A 335 -21.17 10.42 -6.71
CA LYS A 335 -22.26 9.64 -6.12
C LYS A 335 -22.21 9.58 -4.60
N PHE A 336 -21.03 9.40 -4.05
CA PHE A 336 -20.83 9.28 -2.61
C PHE A 336 -20.23 10.54 -1.97
N LYS A 337 -20.07 11.62 -2.72
CA LYS A 337 -19.54 12.90 -2.22
C LYS A 337 -18.17 12.73 -1.54
N ILE A 338 -17.27 12.08 -2.23
CA ILE A 338 -15.91 11.79 -1.73
C ILE A 338 -15.15 13.09 -1.46
N LYS A 339 -14.55 13.22 -0.27
CA LYS A 339 -13.68 14.33 0.10
C LYS A 339 -12.24 14.08 -0.26
N ALA A 340 -11.71 12.87 0.01
CA ALA A 340 -10.34 12.49 -0.29
C ALA A 340 -10.31 11.16 -1.06
N PHE A 341 -9.55 11.15 -2.14
CA PHE A 341 -9.38 9.98 -3.00
C PHE A 341 -7.93 9.49 -2.93
N TYR A 342 -7.73 8.19 -2.72
CA TYR A 342 -6.43 7.55 -2.64
C TYR A 342 -6.25 6.51 -3.75
N THR A 343 -5.18 6.65 -4.55
CA THR A 343 -4.91 5.72 -5.66
C THR A 343 -3.40 5.58 -5.94
N ALA A 344 -3.05 4.74 -6.91
CA ALA A 344 -1.68 4.60 -7.39
C ALA A 344 -1.47 5.34 -8.72
N PRO A 345 -0.26 5.86 -9.00
CA PRO A 345 0.07 6.44 -10.30
C PRO A 345 -0.22 5.52 -11.49
N THR A 346 -0.02 4.20 -11.33
CA THR A 346 -0.37 3.19 -12.35
C THR A 346 -1.85 3.24 -12.74
N ALA A 347 -2.77 3.42 -11.79
CA ALA A 347 -4.20 3.52 -12.07
C ALA A 347 -4.50 4.79 -12.89
N LEU A 348 -3.86 5.91 -12.57
CA LEU A 348 -4.00 7.17 -13.32
C LEU A 348 -3.43 7.05 -14.74
N ARG A 349 -2.26 6.42 -14.92
CA ARG A 349 -1.71 6.16 -16.26
C ARG A 349 -2.66 5.30 -17.10
N SER A 350 -3.26 4.30 -16.48
CA SER A 350 -4.25 3.47 -17.15
C SER A 350 -5.50 4.26 -17.56
N ILE A 351 -5.97 5.18 -16.72
CA ILE A 351 -7.07 6.09 -17.06
C ILE A 351 -6.64 7.02 -18.20
N LYS A 352 -5.46 7.66 -18.10
CA LYS A 352 -4.91 8.54 -19.14
C LYS A 352 -4.84 7.87 -20.50
N GLN A 353 -4.40 6.62 -20.54
CA GLN A 353 -4.31 5.83 -21.79
C GLN A 353 -5.68 5.58 -22.44
N ASN A 354 -6.74 5.45 -21.64
CA ASN A 354 -8.09 5.13 -22.12
C ASN A 354 -9.02 6.36 -22.19
N ASP A 355 -8.66 7.45 -21.55
CA ASP A 355 -9.38 8.75 -21.52
C ASP A 355 -8.39 9.91 -21.41
N PRO A 356 -7.58 10.17 -22.47
CA PRO A 356 -6.47 11.12 -22.41
C PRO A 356 -6.92 12.55 -22.15
N ASN A 357 -8.13 12.94 -22.55
CA ASN A 357 -8.71 14.26 -22.34
C ASN A 357 -9.59 14.36 -21.08
N LEU A 358 -9.67 13.28 -20.28
CA LEU A 358 -10.60 13.15 -19.15
C LEU A 358 -12.04 13.54 -19.51
N ASP A 359 -12.52 13.07 -20.66
CA ASP A 359 -13.88 13.37 -21.14
C ASP A 359 -14.96 12.81 -20.20
N TYR A 360 -14.67 11.71 -19.51
CA TYR A 360 -15.55 11.21 -18.46
C TYR A 360 -15.57 12.12 -17.23
N LEU A 361 -14.44 12.68 -16.79
CA LEU A 361 -14.42 13.62 -15.66
C LEU A 361 -15.32 14.83 -15.89
N LYS A 362 -15.43 15.29 -17.14
CA LYS A 362 -16.29 16.44 -17.50
C LYS A 362 -17.77 16.19 -17.19
N LYS A 363 -18.21 14.92 -17.15
CA LYS A 363 -19.59 14.52 -16.93
C LYS A 363 -20.02 14.54 -15.45
N TYR A 364 -19.07 14.48 -14.53
CA TYR A 364 -19.35 14.29 -13.11
C TYR A 364 -19.04 15.54 -12.27
N ASN A 365 -19.78 15.74 -11.20
CA ASN A 365 -19.56 16.81 -10.25
C ASN A 365 -18.63 16.34 -9.13
N ILE A 366 -17.41 16.88 -9.11
CA ILE A 366 -16.39 16.53 -8.11
C ILE A 366 -16.20 17.64 -7.05
N ASN A 367 -17.18 18.49 -6.82
CA ASN A 367 -17.05 19.65 -5.92
C ASN A 367 -16.77 19.30 -4.47
N THR A 368 -17.00 18.06 -4.03
CA THR A 368 -16.67 17.60 -2.68
C THR A 368 -15.20 17.17 -2.54
N LEU A 369 -14.55 16.83 -3.65
CA LEU A 369 -13.17 16.35 -3.65
C LEU A 369 -12.21 17.49 -3.29
N GLU A 370 -11.40 17.31 -2.26
CA GLU A 370 -10.40 18.28 -1.81
C GLU A 370 -8.97 17.79 -2.13
N SER A 371 -8.76 16.48 -2.18
CA SER A 371 -7.44 15.91 -2.40
C SER A 371 -7.45 14.57 -3.12
N ILE A 372 -6.38 14.35 -3.89
CA ILE A 372 -6.02 13.06 -4.48
C ILE A 372 -4.65 12.68 -3.93
N HIS A 373 -4.59 11.54 -3.25
CA HIS A 373 -3.37 11.00 -2.67
C HIS A 373 -2.82 9.87 -3.53
N LEU A 374 -1.53 9.92 -3.80
CA LEU A 374 -0.81 8.95 -4.62
C LEU A 374 0.27 8.27 -3.80
N SER A 375 0.49 6.99 -4.00
CA SER A 375 1.65 6.26 -3.46
C SER A 375 1.87 4.91 -4.15
N GLY A 376 2.90 4.20 -3.68
CA GLY A 376 3.26 2.87 -4.17
C GLY A 376 4.38 2.90 -5.21
N GLU A 377 4.47 3.97 -5.97
CA GLU A 377 5.55 4.33 -6.88
C GLU A 377 5.58 5.84 -7.07
N ARG A 378 6.68 6.38 -7.55
CA ARG A 378 6.76 7.81 -7.89
C ARG A 378 5.79 8.14 -9.03
N CYS A 379 5.03 9.22 -8.88
CA CYS A 379 4.25 9.76 -9.98
C CYS A 379 5.17 10.46 -10.98
N ASP A 380 5.13 10.04 -12.24
CA ASP A 380 5.87 10.71 -13.29
C ASP A 380 5.28 12.09 -13.57
N SER A 381 6.15 13.02 -14.02
CA SER A 381 5.77 14.42 -14.21
C SER A 381 4.65 14.60 -15.22
N GLU A 382 4.62 13.78 -16.25
CA GLU A 382 3.63 13.88 -17.31
C GLU A 382 2.22 13.47 -16.82
N THR A 383 2.13 12.39 -16.06
CA THR A 383 0.86 11.94 -15.44
C THR A 383 0.37 12.96 -14.40
N TYR A 384 1.30 13.53 -13.61
CA TYR A 384 0.95 14.56 -12.62
C TYR A 384 0.39 15.83 -13.29
N ILE A 385 1.10 16.37 -14.29
CA ILE A 385 0.70 17.58 -15.02
C ILE A 385 -0.62 17.35 -15.74
N TRP A 386 -0.76 16.20 -16.43
CA TRP A 386 -2.00 15.84 -17.10
C TRP A 386 -3.20 15.84 -16.17
N LEU A 387 -3.06 15.22 -14.99
CA LEU A 387 -4.13 15.19 -14.00
C LEU A 387 -4.43 16.61 -13.48
N LYS A 388 -3.41 17.37 -13.10
CA LYS A 388 -3.53 18.72 -12.54
C LYS A 388 -4.25 19.66 -13.51
N ASP A 389 -3.79 19.72 -14.78
CA ASP A 389 -4.36 20.59 -15.79
C ASP A 389 -5.84 20.31 -16.07
N ASN A 390 -6.22 19.04 -16.11
CA ASN A 390 -7.61 18.65 -16.33
C ASN A 390 -8.50 18.94 -15.12
N LEU A 391 -8.00 18.76 -13.91
CA LEU A 391 -8.73 19.13 -12.68
C LEU A 391 -8.93 20.64 -12.61
N ASP A 392 -7.90 21.45 -12.88
CA ASP A 392 -7.98 22.91 -12.87
C ASP A 392 -8.97 23.42 -13.94
N LYS A 393 -8.93 22.89 -15.17
CA LYS A 393 -9.93 23.20 -16.21
C LYS A 393 -11.34 22.85 -15.78
N LYS A 394 -11.55 21.70 -15.11
CA LYS A 394 -12.86 21.28 -14.60
C LYS A 394 -13.40 22.24 -13.54
N LEU A 395 -12.55 22.71 -12.65
CA LEU A 395 -12.94 23.67 -11.60
C LEU A 395 -13.26 25.06 -12.17
N LEU A 396 -12.48 25.53 -13.15
CA LEU A 396 -12.69 26.85 -13.80
C LEU A 396 -14.00 26.91 -14.59
N ASN A 397 -14.39 25.80 -15.23
CA ASN A 397 -15.62 25.73 -16.04
C ASN A 397 -16.92 25.64 -15.19
N ASN A 398 -16.81 25.51 -13.87
CA ASN A 398 -17.95 25.46 -12.98
C ASN A 398 -18.37 26.87 -12.56
N ASN A 399 -19.23 27.53 -13.36
CA ASN A 399 -19.72 28.93 -13.18
C ASN A 399 -20.33 29.24 -11.79
N ASN A 400 -20.65 28.25 -10.99
CA ASN A 400 -21.17 28.39 -9.63
C ASN A 400 -20.08 28.63 -8.56
N ILE A 401 -18.79 28.66 -8.93
CA ILE A 401 -17.66 28.81 -7.99
C ILE A 401 -16.93 30.15 -8.22
N LYS A 402 -17.68 31.21 -8.52
CA LYS A 402 -17.09 32.56 -8.75
C LYS A 402 -16.34 33.16 -7.55
N ASN A 403 -16.38 32.54 -6.36
CA ASN A 403 -15.81 33.13 -5.14
C ASN A 403 -14.94 32.21 -4.28
N ASN A 404 -14.60 31.00 -4.70
CA ASN A 404 -13.70 30.15 -3.90
C ASN A 404 -12.53 29.68 -4.76
N ASN A 405 -11.31 30.08 -4.38
CA ASN A 405 -10.03 29.55 -4.84
C ASN A 405 -9.90 28.07 -4.41
N LYS A 406 -10.79 27.19 -4.89
CA LYS A 406 -10.78 25.79 -4.55
C LYS A 406 -9.80 25.06 -5.49
N ASN A 407 -8.68 24.63 -4.96
CA ASN A 407 -7.75 23.77 -5.67
C ASN A 407 -7.84 22.36 -5.11
N ILE A 408 -7.95 21.35 -5.99
CA ILE A 408 -7.76 19.96 -5.60
C ILE A 408 -6.28 19.68 -5.48
N ILE A 409 -5.85 19.24 -4.30
CA ILE A 409 -4.43 19.00 -4.01
C ILE A 409 -4.07 17.58 -4.42
N ILE A 410 -3.09 17.46 -5.33
CA ILE A 410 -2.47 16.18 -5.65
C ILE A 410 -1.29 15.99 -4.70
N ASN A 411 -1.35 14.96 -3.86
CA ASN A 411 -0.39 14.69 -2.80
C ASN A 411 0.35 13.38 -3.08
N ASP A 412 1.51 13.47 -3.76
CA ASP A 412 2.38 12.32 -4.04
C ASP A 412 3.18 11.98 -2.78
N GLN A 413 2.85 10.85 -2.15
CA GLN A 413 3.36 10.46 -0.85
C GLN A 413 4.46 9.42 -0.99
N TRP A 414 5.59 9.64 -0.34
CA TRP A 414 6.63 8.63 -0.19
C TRP A 414 6.58 7.97 1.17
N TRP A 415 6.48 6.64 1.19
CA TRP A 415 6.50 5.78 2.37
C TRP A 415 6.67 4.30 2.01
N GLN A 416 6.78 3.47 3.02
CA GLN A 416 7.02 2.04 2.90
C GLN A 416 6.07 1.27 3.84
N THR A 417 5.88 -0.03 3.59
CA THR A 417 5.15 -0.90 4.52
C THR A 417 5.77 -0.86 5.92
N GLU A 418 7.09 -0.82 5.96
CA GLU A 418 7.92 -0.73 7.15
C GLU A 418 7.64 0.53 7.97
N THR A 419 7.32 1.64 7.36
CA THR A 419 7.06 2.90 8.07
C THR A 419 5.64 3.00 8.62
N GLY A 420 4.69 2.27 8.04
CA GLY A 420 3.29 2.24 8.46
C GLY A 420 2.47 3.49 8.14
N TRP A 421 3.13 4.59 7.77
CA TRP A 421 2.52 5.86 7.41
C TRP A 421 3.49 6.73 6.59
N PRO A 422 3.05 7.80 5.90
CA PRO A 422 3.89 8.60 5.02
C PRO A 422 5.11 9.21 5.72
N ILE A 423 6.24 9.28 5.00
CA ILE A 423 7.50 9.88 5.43
C ILE A 423 7.60 11.33 4.92
N CYS A 424 7.26 11.54 3.65
CA CYS A 424 7.26 12.85 2.99
C CYS A 424 5.96 13.05 2.22
N CYS A 425 5.32 14.18 2.42
CA CYS A 425 4.20 14.68 1.62
C CYS A 425 3.72 16.04 2.13
N ASN A 426 2.71 16.62 1.49
CA ASN A 426 1.99 17.78 2.02
C ASN A 426 1.09 17.41 3.22
N ASN A 427 0.97 18.36 4.16
CA ASN A 427 0.10 18.24 5.35
C ASN A 427 -1.18 19.07 5.16
N LEU A 428 -2.25 18.46 4.67
CA LEU A 428 -3.47 19.19 4.35
C LEU A 428 -4.16 19.77 5.59
N GLY A 429 -4.17 19.05 6.70
CA GLY A 429 -4.82 19.47 7.94
C GLY A 429 -4.11 20.60 8.69
N ILE A 430 -2.87 20.95 8.32
CA ILE A 430 -2.12 22.06 8.92
C ILE A 430 -2.24 23.34 8.04
N LYS A 431 -2.88 23.22 6.87
CA LYS A 431 -3.06 24.31 5.88
C LYS A 431 -1.75 24.96 5.41
N THR A 432 -0.63 24.27 5.57
CA THR A 432 0.65 24.68 5.01
C THR A 432 0.88 23.88 3.73
N PHE A 433 0.29 24.37 2.65
CA PHE A 433 0.49 23.76 1.33
C PHE A 433 1.69 24.37 0.66
N THR A 434 2.48 23.51 0.09
CA THR A 434 3.47 23.91 -0.89
C THR A 434 3.00 23.37 -2.22
N ASP A 435 2.99 24.24 -3.23
CA ASP A 435 2.81 23.78 -4.61
C ASP A 435 4.05 22.97 -4.97
N LEU A 436 3.91 21.66 -4.86
CA LEU A 436 5.00 20.73 -5.13
C LEU A 436 5.14 20.56 -6.63
N LYS A 437 6.37 20.71 -7.11
CA LYS A 437 6.68 20.35 -8.50
C LYS A 437 6.57 18.82 -8.67
N PRO A 438 6.19 18.36 -9.86
CA PRO A 438 6.17 16.93 -10.17
C PRO A 438 7.49 16.25 -9.79
N GLY A 439 7.40 15.06 -9.22
CA GLY A 439 8.57 14.28 -8.81
C GLY A 439 9.21 14.68 -7.48
N ILE A 440 8.65 15.65 -6.76
CA ILE A 440 9.05 16.02 -5.39
C ILE A 440 8.00 15.50 -4.42
N SER A 441 8.41 14.63 -3.51
CA SER A 441 7.50 14.05 -2.50
C SER A 441 7.15 15.04 -1.37
N GLY A 442 7.86 16.16 -1.27
CA GLY A 442 7.56 17.23 -0.32
C GLY A 442 8.43 17.28 0.92
N PRO A 443 7.97 18.00 1.96
CA PRO A 443 8.70 18.10 3.22
C PRO A 443 8.63 16.80 4.02
N PRO A 444 9.61 16.57 4.92
CA PRO A 444 9.52 15.46 5.86
C PRO A 444 8.35 15.66 6.82
N LEU A 445 7.69 14.58 7.18
CA LEU A 445 6.62 14.60 8.17
C LEU A 445 7.17 14.58 9.61
N MET A 446 6.29 14.85 10.56
CA MET A 446 6.62 14.96 11.98
C MET A 446 7.27 13.67 12.49
N GLY A 447 8.37 13.82 13.23
CA GLY A 447 9.13 12.69 13.78
C GLY A 447 10.19 12.10 12.86
N TYR A 448 10.16 12.35 11.55
CA TYR A 448 11.17 11.84 10.64
C TYR A 448 12.36 12.80 10.47
N LEU A 449 13.51 12.43 11.01
CA LEU A 449 14.78 13.14 10.77
C LEU A 449 15.52 12.43 9.62
N ILE A 450 15.24 12.88 8.40
CA ILE A 450 15.74 12.25 7.17
C ILE A 450 17.12 12.82 6.83
N LYS A 451 18.04 11.94 6.47
CA LYS A 451 19.39 12.23 6.02
C LYS A 451 19.65 11.63 4.64
N ILE A 452 20.37 12.36 3.82
CA ILE A 452 20.93 11.84 2.55
C ILE A 452 22.40 11.56 2.80
N LEU A 453 22.79 10.29 2.78
CA LEU A 453 24.13 9.86 3.18
C LEU A 453 24.87 9.21 2.00
N ASP A 454 26.20 9.32 2.03
CA ASP A 454 27.08 8.48 1.20
C ASP A 454 26.98 7.02 1.67
N GLU A 455 26.87 6.08 0.73
CA GLU A 455 26.68 4.66 1.04
C GLU A 455 27.91 4.02 1.72
N ASN A 456 29.12 4.54 1.46
CA ASN A 456 30.35 3.92 1.92
C ASN A 456 30.76 4.35 3.33
N ASN A 457 30.67 5.67 3.60
CA ASN A 457 31.13 6.25 4.88
C ASN A 457 30.02 6.76 5.76
N LEU A 458 28.76 6.79 5.27
CA LEU A 458 27.58 7.30 5.97
C LEU A 458 27.68 8.78 6.38
N GLU A 459 28.47 9.57 5.66
CA GLU A 459 28.53 11.03 5.85
C GLU A 459 27.37 11.72 5.11
N GLU A 460 26.87 12.83 5.68
CA GLU A 460 25.76 13.59 5.10
C GLU A 460 26.23 14.33 3.85
N LEU A 461 25.51 14.09 2.75
CA LEU A 461 25.80 14.69 1.47
C LEU A 461 25.22 16.11 1.36
N PRO A 462 25.87 17.01 0.58
CA PRO A 462 25.34 18.33 0.29
C PRO A 462 23.99 18.32 -0.40
N ILE A 463 23.29 19.45 -0.35
CA ILE A 463 22.03 19.70 -1.07
C ILE A 463 22.21 19.38 -2.57
N ASN A 464 21.18 18.82 -3.18
CA ASN A 464 21.15 18.41 -4.60
C ASN A 464 22.13 17.28 -4.99
N LYS A 465 22.73 16.60 -4.01
CA LYS A 465 23.54 15.38 -4.25
C LYS A 465 22.75 14.12 -3.94
N ASN A 466 22.80 13.15 -4.86
CA ASN A 466 22.16 11.86 -4.70
C ASN A 466 22.92 10.99 -3.70
N GLY A 467 22.20 10.40 -2.75
CA GLY A 467 22.72 9.45 -1.78
C GLY A 467 21.65 8.48 -1.30
N ILE A 468 22.03 7.57 -0.43
CA ILE A 468 21.07 6.70 0.24
C ILE A 468 20.22 7.51 1.22
N ILE A 469 18.91 7.23 1.21
CA ILE A 469 18.00 7.89 2.13
C ILE A 469 17.95 7.10 3.42
N CYS A 470 18.31 7.76 4.51
CA CYS A 470 18.31 7.18 5.84
C CYS A 470 17.47 8.02 6.81
N ILE A 471 16.95 7.41 7.86
CA ILE A 471 16.20 8.10 8.90
C ILE A 471 16.96 7.92 10.23
N GLU A 472 17.26 9.02 10.91
CA GLU A 472 17.95 8.98 12.20
C GLU A 472 17.07 8.36 13.28
N LEU A 473 17.67 7.49 14.10
CA LEU A 473 16.98 6.82 15.21
C LEU A 473 16.87 7.72 16.46
N PRO A 474 15.84 7.51 17.27
CA PRO A 474 14.71 6.60 17.13
C PRO A 474 13.71 7.07 16.06
N LEU A 475 13.13 6.10 15.37
CA LEU A 475 12.04 6.35 14.42
C LEU A 475 10.79 6.86 15.15
N PRO A 476 9.86 7.58 14.48
CA PRO A 476 8.59 7.98 15.09
C PRO A 476 7.70 6.77 15.41
N PRO A 477 6.65 6.92 16.24
CA PRO A 477 5.69 5.85 16.48
C PRO A 477 5.02 5.39 15.16
N GLY A 478 4.45 4.17 15.17
CA GLY A 478 3.78 3.57 14.02
C GLY A 478 4.72 2.94 13.00
N PHE A 479 6.03 3.01 13.22
CA PHE A 479 7.02 2.29 12.44
C PHE A 479 6.99 0.78 12.78
N MET A 480 7.45 -0.08 11.88
CA MET A 480 7.55 -1.51 12.18
C MET A 480 8.37 -1.75 13.44
N LYS A 481 7.88 -2.62 14.32
CA LYS A 481 8.60 -3.02 15.51
C LYS A 481 9.82 -3.87 15.16
N THR A 482 9.62 -4.85 14.29
CA THR A 482 10.64 -5.81 13.82
C THR A 482 10.09 -6.63 12.65
N LEU A 483 10.86 -7.63 12.19
CA LEU A 483 10.38 -8.71 11.35
C LEU A 483 9.86 -9.86 12.21
N PHE A 484 8.75 -10.46 11.83
CA PHE A 484 8.15 -11.56 12.56
C PHE A 484 9.13 -12.73 12.69
N GLY A 485 9.42 -13.12 13.94
CA GLY A 485 10.34 -14.21 14.25
C GLY A 485 11.81 -13.98 13.88
N ASN A 486 12.22 -12.76 13.44
CA ASN A 486 13.58 -12.56 12.94
C ASN A 486 14.17 -11.16 13.17
N ASP A 487 14.50 -10.87 14.43
CA ASP A 487 15.13 -9.61 14.84
C ASP A 487 16.54 -9.44 14.24
N GLU A 488 17.28 -10.52 14.02
CA GLU A 488 18.63 -10.45 13.46
C GLU A 488 18.62 -9.96 12.02
N ILE A 489 17.71 -10.47 11.18
CA ILE A 489 17.55 -9.98 9.80
C ILE A 489 17.08 -8.53 9.80
N PHE A 490 16.20 -8.15 10.73
CA PHE A 490 15.78 -6.75 10.89
C PHE A 490 17.00 -5.85 11.13
N LEU A 491 17.82 -6.14 12.13
CA LEU A 491 18.99 -5.35 12.47
C LEU A 491 20.00 -5.30 11.31
N LYS A 492 20.29 -6.44 10.70
CA LYS A 492 21.26 -6.54 9.60
C LYS A 492 20.83 -5.76 8.35
N LYS A 493 19.53 -5.76 8.04
CA LYS A 493 19.02 -5.23 6.80
C LYS A 493 18.64 -3.76 6.88
N TYR A 494 18.05 -3.34 7.99
CA TYR A 494 17.42 -2.04 8.10
C TYR A 494 18.18 -1.06 9.00
N ILE A 495 19.12 -1.54 9.82
CA ILE A 495 19.88 -0.69 10.73
C ILE A 495 21.32 -0.54 10.22
N SER A 496 21.81 0.70 10.23
CA SER A 496 23.20 1.00 9.87
C SER A 496 24.20 0.38 10.85
N LYS A 497 25.41 0.07 10.38
CA LYS A 497 26.48 -0.55 11.22
C LYS A 497 26.84 0.25 12.47
N ASN A 498 26.65 1.57 12.45
CA ASN A 498 26.88 2.46 13.58
C ASN A 498 25.65 2.63 14.50
N ASN A 499 24.57 1.89 14.27
CA ASN A 499 23.32 1.93 15.03
C ASN A 499 22.63 3.31 15.09
N LYS A 500 22.93 4.23 14.16
CA LYS A 500 22.37 5.58 14.15
C LYS A 500 21.18 5.76 13.20
N TYR A 501 21.10 4.95 12.15
CA TYR A 501 20.17 5.19 11.06
C TYR A 501 19.39 3.94 10.70
N TYR A 502 18.12 4.16 10.36
CA TYR A 502 17.33 3.23 9.57
C TYR A 502 17.64 3.45 8.08
N ILE A 503 17.93 2.37 7.36
CA ILE A 503 18.26 2.36 5.93
C ILE A 503 16.98 2.05 5.13
N THR A 504 16.46 3.01 4.39
CA THR A 504 15.20 2.85 3.64
C THR A 504 15.34 1.93 2.42
N GLY A 505 16.57 1.80 1.90
CA GLY A 505 16.84 1.14 0.62
C GLY A 505 16.45 1.99 -0.60
N ASP A 506 16.05 3.23 -0.40
CA ASP A 506 15.77 4.20 -1.46
C ASP A 506 16.94 5.17 -1.64
N ILE A 507 17.06 5.73 -2.84
CA ILE A 507 18.01 6.79 -3.19
C ILE A 507 17.27 8.05 -3.54
N GLY A 508 17.83 9.18 -3.19
CA GLY A 508 17.29 10.49 -3.50
C GLY A 508 18.21 11.62 -3.10
N PHE A 509 17.70 12.82 -3.15
CA PHE A 509 18.38 14.02 -2.70
C PHE A 509 17.42 14.97 -1.99
N LYS A 510 18.00 15.90 -1.23
CA LYS A 510 17.32 17.02 -0.61
C LYS A 510 17.58 18.28 -1.42
N ASN A 511 16.53 19.01 -1.81
CA ASN A 511 16.69 20.26 -2.56
C ASN A 511 16.91 21.46 -1.62
N GLU A 512 17.11 22.65 -2.21
CA GLU A 512 17.36 23.92 -1.50
C GLU A 512 16.21 24.34 -0.57
N LYS A 513 14.97 23.94 -0.87
CA LYS A 513 13.79 24.17 -0.02
C LYS A 513 13.67 23.15 1.13
N GLY A 514 14.58 22.19 1.24
CA GLY A 514 14.54 21.14 2.24
C GLY A 514 13.57 20.01 1.91
N TYR A 515 13.07 19.90 0.67
CA TYR A 515 12.18 18.84 0.21
C TYR A 515 12.96 17.68 -0.37
N PHE A 516 12.38 16.49 -0.23
CA PHE A 516 13.00 15.25 -0.70
C PHE A 516 12.47 14.85 -2.06
N CYS A 517 13.40 14.48 -2.94
CA CYS A 517 13.14 13.91 -4.24
C CYS A 517 13.60 12.45 -4.24
N ILE A 518 12.66 11.53 -4.36
CA ILE A 518 12.93 10.09 -4.35
C ILE A 518 13.24 9.65 -5.78
N MET A 519 14.42 9.10 -6.00
CA MET A 519 14.89 8.71 -7.33
C MET A 519 14.56 7.24 -7.65
N GLY A 520 14.31 6.42 -6.64
CA GLY A 520 13.98 5.01 -6.76
C GLY A 520 14.72 4.15 -5.75
N ARG A 521 14.62 2.82 -5.94
CA ARG A 521 15.31 1.84 -5.10
C ARG A 521 16.80 1.81 -5.40
N ASN A 522 17.63 1.59 -4.38
CA ASN A 522 19.07 1.40 -4.55
C ASN A 522 19.39 0.23 -5.48
N ASP A 523 18.58 -0.84 -5.41
CA ASP A 523 18.72 -2.05 -6.23
C ASP A 523 18.38 -1.82 -7.72
N ASP A 524 17.62 -0.77 -8.04
CA ASP A 524 17.22 -0.41 -9.39
C ASP A 524 18.14 0.66 -10.04
N MET A 525 19.17 1.12 -9.31
CA MET A 525 20.13 2.08 -9.87
C MET A 525 21.14 1.38 -10.77
N ILE A 526 21.51 2.05 -11.87
CA ILE A 526 22.54 1.59 -12.80
C ILE A 526 23.89 2.17 -12.39
N LYS A 527 24.85 1.31 -12.08
CA LYS A 527 26.21 1.71 -11.68
C LYS A 527 27.14 1.71 -12.89
N ILE A 528 27.24 2.84 -13.58
CA ILE A 528 28.01 3.00 -14.81
C ILE A 528 29.26 3.84 -14.58
N SER A 529 30.45 3.26 -14.76
CA SER A 529 31.76 3.96 -14.67
C SER A 529 31.88 4.81 -13.39
N GLY A 530 31.45 4.30 -12.25
CA GLY A 530 31.48 4.99 -10.95
C GLY A 530 30.32 5.96 -10.70
N HIS A 531 29.47 6.21 -11.68
CA HIS A 531 28.27 7.03 -11.54
C HIS A 531 27.02 6.19 -11.31
N ARG A 532 26.03 6.76 -10.62
CA ARG A 532 24.72 6.13 -10.38
C ARG A 532 23.66 6.86 -11.20
N LEU A 533 23.01 6.13 -12.10
CA LEU A 533 21.92 6.61 -12.91
C LEU A 533 20.60 5.99 -12.42
N SER A 534 19.59 6.84 -12.21
CA SER A 534 18.26 6.38 -11.87
C SER A 534 17.55 5.82 -13.11
N THR A 535 17.09 4.58 -13.04
CA THR A 535 16.22 4.00 -14.07
C THR A 535 14.97 4.84 -14.24
N GLY A 536 14.36 5.33 -13.15
CA GLY A 536 13.18 6.17 -13.18
C GLY A 536 13.37 7.50 -13.93
N LYS A 537 14.58 8.13 -13.82
CA LYS A 537 14.89 9.34 -14.59
C LYS A 537 15.02 9.07 -16.09
N ILE A 538 15.58 7.93 -16.46
CA ILE A 538 15.67 7.52 -17.86
C ILE A 538 14.25 7.21 -18.39
N GLU A 539 13.46 6.47 -17.63
CA GLU A 539 12.07 6.15 -17.95
C GLU A 539 11.20 7.40 -18.12
N GLU A 540 11.41 8.43 -17.28
CA GLU A 540 10.71 9.73 -17.39
C GLU A 540 10.97 10.41 -18.74
N ILE A 541 12.20 10.34 -19.26
CA ILE A 541 12.56 10.88 -20.57
C ILE A 541 11.94 10.05 -21.69
N ILE A 542 11.97 8.73 -21.57
CA ILE A 542 11.41 7.82 -22.57
C ILE A 542 9.90 8.00 -22.67
N ASN A 543 9.21 8.16 -21.53
CA ASN A 543 7.75 8.35 -21.50
C ASN A 543 7.28 9.68 -22.11
N GLN A 544 8.18 10.65 -22.34
CA GLN A 544 7.89 11.89 -23.07
C GLN A 544 7.91 11.74 -24.60
N ILE A 545 8.32 10.57 -25.09
CA ILE A 545 8.38 10.30 -26.53
C ILE A 545 7.00 9.88 -27.02
N LYS A 546 6.55 10.54 -28.08
CA LYS A 546 5.27 10.24 -28.71
C LYS A 546 5.20 8.76 -29.14
N ASN A 547 4.02 8.15 -29.02
CA ASN A 547 3.73 6.75 -29.34
C ASN A 547 4.35 5.73 -28.36
N ILE A 548 4.96 6.14 -27.24
CA ILE A 548 5.33 5.22 -26.15
C ILE A 548 4.26 5.30 -25.07
N SER A 549 3.62 4.16 -24.77
CA SER A 549 2.61 4.06 -23.72
C SER A 549 3.19 3.68 -22.36
N GLU A 550 4.26 2.87 -22.36
CA GLU A 550 4.94 2.41 -21.15
C GLU A 550 6.41 2.11 -21.45
N CYS A 551 7.26 2.24 -20.44
CA CYS A 551 8.63 1.78 -20.54
C CYS A 551 9.16 1.22 -19.22
N ALA A 552 10.23 0.43 -19.31
CA ALA A 552 11.01 -0.02 -18.18
C ALA A 552 12.48 -0.02 -18.56
N VAL A 553 13.33 0.46 -17.65
CA VAL A 553 14.79 0.45 -17.82
C VAL A 553 15.42 -0.39 -16.72
N VAL A 554 16.36 -1.25 -17.09
CA VAL A 554 17.10 -2.10 -16.17
C VAL A 554 18.59 -2.03 -16.44
N SER A 555 19.41 -2.45 -15.48
CA SER A 555 20.85 -2.55 -15.68
C SER A 555 21.24 -3.86 -16.37
N LEU A 556 22.06 -3.75 -17.40
CA LEU A 556 22.77 -4.86 -18.03
C LEU A 556 24.22 -4.80 -17.59
N LYS A 557 24.81 -5.94 -17.19
CA LYS A 557 26.24 -6.05 -16.86
C LYS A 557 27.10 -5.78 -18.08
N ASP A 558 28.11 -4.93 -17.93
CA ASP A 558 29.06 -4.57 -18.98
C ASP A 558 30.50 -4.71 -18.44
N LYS A 559 31.37 -5.37 -19.22
CA LYS A 559 32.76 -5.67 -18.81
C LYS A 559 33.61 -4.42 -18.56
N LEU A 560 33.34 -3.33 -19.26
CA LEU A 560 34.15 -2.11 -19.20
C LEU A 560 33.54 -1.07 -18.26
N LYS A 561 32.21 -0.91 -18.28
CA LYS A 561 31.51 0.15 -17.60
C LYS A 561 30.86 -0.27 -16.29
N GLY A 562 30.92 -1.56 -15.95
CA GLY A 562 30.24 -2.18 -14.83
C GLY A 562 28.78 -2.52 -15.18
N GLU A 563 27.94 -1.52 -15.35
CA GLU A 563 26.56 -1.67 -15.81
C GLU A 563 26.24 -0.63 -16.89
N VAL A 564 25.28 -0.95 -17.77
CA VAL A 564 24.75 -0.05 -18.81
C VAL A 564 23.21 -0.16 -18.86
N PRO A 565 22.50 0.91 -19.28
CA PRO A 565 21.05 0.88 -19.36
C PRO A 565 20.54 0.04 -20.53
N PHE A 566 19.53 -0.78 -20.27
CA PHE A 566 18.78 -1.58 -21.23
C PHE A 566 17.29 -1.23 -21.11
N GLY A 567 16.64 -0.87 -22.22
CA GLY A 567 15.28 -0.38 -22.24
C GLY A 567 14.28 -1.37 -22.84
N PHE A 568 13.09 -1.42 -22.24
CA PHE A 568 11.90 -2.03 -22.80
C PHE A 568 10.85 -0.96 -23.01
N ILE A 569 10.24 -0.90 -24.18
CA ILE A 569 9.16 0.07 -24.48
C ILE A 569 7.94 -0.65 -25.00
N VAL A 570 6.77 -0.16 -24.63
CA VAL A 570 5.47 -0.55 -25.19
C VAL A 570 4.98 0.60 -26.02
N CYS A 571 4.79 0.38 -27.31
CA CYS A 571 4.27 1.41 -28.21
C CYS A 571 2.74 1.43 -28.23
N GLU A 572 2.18 2.59 -28.55
CA GLU A 572 0.75 2.75 -28.77
C GLU A 572 0.27 1.92 -29.97
N LYS A 573 -0.99 1.45 -29.92
CA LYS A 573 -1.57 0.67 -31.01
C LYS A 573 -1.60 1.49 -32.30
N GLY A 574 -1.10 0.90 -33.40
CA GLY A 574 -1.07 1.55 -34.71
C GLY A 574 0.22 2.35 -34.99
N THR A 575 1.21 2.32 -34.12
CA THR A 575 2.53 2.91 -34.38
C THR A 575 3.19 2.21 -35.57
N LYS A 576 3.43 2.96 -36.66
CA LYS A 576 3.90 2.37 -37.94
C LYS A 576 5.42 2.18 -37.99
N ASN A 577 6.22 3.10 -37.42
CA ASN A 577 7.68 3.11 -37.55
C ASN A 577 8.36 2.87 -36.19
N LEU A 578 8.42 1.62 -35.75
CA LEU A 578 9.02 1.26 -34.46
C LEU A 578 10.51 1.62 -34.38
N ASN A 579 11.25 1.53 -35.46
CA ASN A 579 12.68 1.87 -35.50
C ASN A 579 12.91 3.36 -35.26
N ASP A 580 12.04 4.25 -35.76
CA ASP A 580 12.15 5.68 -35.51
C ASP A 580 11.92 6.01 -34.04
N VAL A 581 10.95 5.35 -33.40
CA VAL A 581 10.70 5.48 -31.96
C VAL A 581 11.93 5.02 -31.15
N ILE A 582 12.50 3.88 -31.49
CA ILE A 582 13.73 3.38 -30.84
C ILE A 582 14.89 4.37 -31.01
N ASN A 583 15.10 4.90 -32.22
CA ASN A 583 16.14 5.90 -32.48
C ASN A 583 15.92 7.19 -31.67
N GLU A 584 14.67 7.64 -31.58
CA GLU A 584 14.33 8.80 -30.75
C GLU A 584 14.66 8.58 -29.26
N VAL A 585 14.46 7.36 -28.74
CA VAL A 585 14.88 6.99 -27.36
C VAL A 585 16.38 7.17 -27.20
N TYR A 586 17.19 6.62 -28.11
CA TYR A 586 18.65 6.77 -28.04
C TYR A 586 19.09 8.24 -28.04
N VAL A 587 18.52 9.03 -28.93
CA VAL A 587 18.87 10.44 -29.08
C VAL A 587 18.45 11.24 -27.85
N LYS A 588 17.19 11.14 -27.43
CA LYS A 588 16.65 11.93 -26.30
C LYS A 588 17.30 11.61 -24.96
N VAL A 589 17.60 10.33 -24.69
CA VAL A 589 18.27 9.94 -23.45
C VAL A 589 19.68 10.54 -23.39
N VAL A 590 20.43 10.51 -24.50
CA VAL A 590 21.77 11.11 -24.56
C VAL A 590 21.70 12.64 -24.49
N GLU A 591 20.74 13.26 -25.17
CA GLU A 591 20.53 14.71 -25.12
C GLU A 591 20.23 15.24 -23.71
N LYS A 592 19.34 14.54 -22.97
CA LYS A 592 18.86 14.99 -21.66
C LYS A 592 19.75 14.59 -20.48
N ILE A 593 20.47 13.48 -20.56
CA ILE A 593 21.31 12.98 -19.45
C ILE A 593 22.80 13.04 -19.80
N GLY A 594 23.16 12.93 -21.07
CA GLY A 594 24.53 12.90 -21.54
C GLY A 594 24.97 11.50 -22.03
N LYS A 595 26.12 11.47 -22.73
CA LYS A 595 26.70 10.26 -23.35
C LYS A 595 26.96 9.11 -22.36
N ILE A 596 27.10 9.40 -21.07
CA ILE A 596 27.26 8.39 -20.01
C ILE A 596 26.05 7.46 -19.94
N CYS A 597 24.86 7.95 -20.27
CA CYS A 597 23.61 7.21 -20.24
C CYS A 597 23.23 6.61 -21.62
N SER A 598 24.20 6.39 -22.50
CA SER A 598 23.91 5.74 -23.77
C SER A 598 23.27 4.35 -23.53
N MET A 599 22.03 4.20 -24.00
CA MET A 599 21.31 2.94 -23.92
C MET A 599 22.08 1.84 -24.70
N LYS A 600 22.28 0.69 -24.09
CA LYS A 600 22.93 -0.44 -24.76
C LYS A 600 22.01 -1.07 -25.79
N CYS A 601 20.74 -1.19 -25.44
CA CYS A 601 19.71 -1.73 -26.30
C CYS A 601 18.34 -1.21 -25.86
N VAL A 602 17.42 -1.08 -26.82
CA VAL A 602 15.99 -0.78 -26.59
C VAL A 602 15.16 -1.81 -27.37
N ILE A 603 14.25 -2.50 -26.69
CA ILE A 603 13.40 -3.53 -27.30
C ILE A 603 11.93 -3.12 -27.16
N VAL A 604 11.18 -3.27 -28.26
CA VAL A 604 9.71 -3.11 -28.26
C VAL A 604 9.08 -4.41 -27.79
N VAL A 605 8.26 -4.34 -26.76
CA VAL A 605 7.49 -5.45 -26.21
C VAL A 605 6.00 -5.14 -26.24
N ASP A 606 5.15 -6.19 -26.26
CA ASP A 606 3.71 -5.99 -26.31
C ASP A 606 3.16 -5.57 -24.94
N LYS A 607 3.78 -6.07 -23.84
CA LYS A 607 3.44 -5.72 -22.47
C LYS A 607 4.70 -5.82 -21.59
N LEU A 608 4.73 -5.05 -20.51
CA LEU A 608 5.72 -5.20 -19.45
C LEU A 608 5.24 -6.21 -18.40
N PRO A 609 6.15 -6.98 -17.76
CA PRO A 609 5.79 -7.88 -16.67
C PRO A 609 5.44 -7.05 -15.45
N LYS A 610 4.20 -7.17 -15.00
CA LYS A 610 3.67 -6.42 -13.86
C LYS A 610 3.17 -7.36 -12.78
N THR A 611 3.23 -6.89 -11.56
CA THR A 611 2.47 -7.49 -10.47
C THR A 611 0.98 -7.22 -10.69
N ARG A 612 0.11 -7.96 -10.02
CA ARG A 612 -1.34 -7.72 -10.04
C ARG A 612 -1.75 -6.35 -9.47
N SER A 613 -0.86 -5.71 -8.71
CA SER A 613 -1.02 -4.33 -8.26
C SER A 613 -0.54 -3.29 -9.28
N GLY A 614 -0.10 -3.72 -10.47
CA GLY A 614 0.34 -2.85 -11.56
C GLY A 614 1.83 -2.46 -11.53
N LYS A 615 2.60 -2.86 -10.51
CA LYS A 615 4.04 -2.55 -10.43
C LYS A 615 4.84 -3.37 -11.43
N ILE A 616 5.71 -2.72 -12.21
CA ILE A 616 6.64 -3.38 -13.13
C ILE A 616 7.66 -4.20 -12.33
N ILE A 617 7.87 -5.46 -12.75
CA ILE A 617 8.79 -6.40 -12.10
C ILE A 617 10.18 -6.24 -12.73
N ARG A 618 10.90 -5.14 -12.40
CA ARG A 618 12.22 -4.83 -12.97
C ARG A 618 13.26 -5.89 -12.66
N ALA A 619 13.20 -6.51 -11.48
CA ALA A 619 14.11 -7.59 -11.10
C ALA A 619 14.05 -8.76 -12.10
N LEU A 620 12.85 -9.13 -12.57
CA LEU A 620 12.67 -10.17 -13.58
C LEU A 620 13.25 -9.75 -14.94
N LEU A 621 13.01 -8.51 -15.38
CA LEU A 621 13.61 -7.96 -16.60
C LEU A 621 15.13 -7.94 -16.52
N LYS A 622 15.70 -7.55 -15.36
CA LYS A 622 17.15 -7.56 -15.12
C LYS A 622 17.73 -8.97 -15.20
N GLN A 623 17.07 -9.97 -14.62
CA GLN A 623 17.50 -11.38 -14.73
C GLN A 623 17.50 -11.86 -16.19
N ILE A 624 16.46 -11.50 -16.95
CA ILE A 624 16.32 -11.90 -18.37
C ILE A 624 17.49 -11.34 -19.21
N VAL A 625 17.76 -10.02 -19.12
CA VAL A 625 18.81 -9.40 -19.94
C VAL A 625 20.22 -9.82 -19.53
N ASN A 626 20.44 -10.13 -18.26
CA ASN A 626 21.72 -10.61 -17.74
C ASN A 626 21.89 -12.14 -17.86
N LYS A 627 20.92 -12.86 -18.43
CA LYS A 627 20.91 -14.33 -18.56
C LYS A 627 21.16 -15.04 -17.23
N GLU A 628 20.59 -14.49 -16.16
CA GLU A 628 20.64 -15.06 -14.82
C GLU A 628 19.54 -16.12 -14.64
N ASN A 629 19.57 -16.86 -13.53
CA ASN A 629 18.47 -17.75 -13.17
C ASN A 629 17.18 -16.94 -13.03
N ILE A 630 16.20 -17.21 -13.90
CA ILE A 630 14.97 -16.46 -13.98
C ILE A 630 14.01 -16.95 -12.90
N TYR A 631 13.72 -16.09 -11.95
CA TYR A 631 12.67 -16.30 -10.97
C TYR A 631 11.42 -15.52 -11.38
N ILE A 632 10.37 -16.24 -11.80
CA ILE A 632 9.08 -15.63 -12.14
C ILE A 632 8.27 -15.49 -10.84
N PRO A 633 8.11 -14.26 -10.29
CA PRO A 633 7.37 -14.08 -9.06
C PRO A 633 5.92 -14.53 -9.23
N PRO A 634 5.35 -15.24 -8.26
CA PRO A 634 3.93 -15.64 -8.30
C PRO A 634 2.96 -14.46 -8.32
N THR A 635 3.45 -13.26 -7.95
CA THR A 635 2.70 -12.00 -7.99
C THR A 635 2.47 -11.47 -9.40
N ILE A 636 3.11 -12.05 -10.41
CA ILE A 636 2.95 -11.62 -11.81
C ILE A 636 1.50 -11.77 -12.28
N GLU A 637 0.99 -10.73 -12.94
CA GLU A 637 -0.37 -10.73 -13.47
C GLU A 637 -0.55 -11.72 -14.61
N ASP A 638 0.41 -11.74 -15.54
CA ASP A 638 0.36 -12.56 -16.76
C ASP A 638 1.74 -13.19 -17.01
N LYS A 639 1.85 -14.50 -16.82
CA LYS A 639 3.11 -15.24 -17.03
C LYS A 639 3.50 -15.35 -18.51
N SER A 640 2.54 -15.24 -19.45
CA SER A 640 2.82 -15.36 -20.88
C SER A 640 3.71 -14.23 -21.39
N VAL A 641 3.66 -13.06 -20.74
CA VAL A 641 4.51 -11.89 -21.03
C VAL A 641 6.01 -12.23 -20.91
N VAL A 642 6.36 -13.11 -19.98
CA VAL A 642 7.79 -13.49 -19.77
C VAL A 642 8.35 -14.22 -20.98
N ASN A 643 7.58 -15.15 -21.56
CA ASN A 643 7.99 -15.90 -22.73
C ASN A 643 8.14 -14.99 -23.97
N ASP A 644 7.23 -14.04 -24.16
CA ASP A 644 7.32 -13.05 -25.23
C ASP A 644 8.61 -12.22 -25.11
N ILE A 645 8.89 -11.72 -23.92
CA ILE A 645 10.11 -10.93 -23.65
C ILE A 645 11.37 -11.77 -23.86
N LEU A 646 11.40 -13.02 -23.39
CA LEU A 646 12.53 -13.92 -23.60
C LEU A 646 12.82 -14.16 -25.08
N VAL A 647 11.80 -14.40 -25.88
CA VAL A 647 11.94 -14.58 -27.33
C VAL A 647 12.51 -13.31 -27.98
N LYS A 648 12.02 -12.13 -27.58
CA LYS A 648 12.49 -10.85 -28.15
C LYS A 648 13.91 -10.50 -27.70
N VAL A 649 14.26 -10.72 -26.45
CA VAL A 649 15.63 -10.50 -25.91
C VAL A 649 16.64 -11.43 -26.57
N ASN A 650 16.30 -12.69 -26.80
CA ASN A 650 17.21 -13.68 -27.42
C ASN A 650 17.46 -13.41 -28.91
N LYS A 651 16.59 -12.66 -29.60
CA LYS A 651 16.77 -12.26 -31.02
C LYS A 651 17.75 -11.10 -31.18
N VAL A 652 18.05 -10.37 -30.14
CA VAL A 652 18.93 -9.19 -30.21
C VAL A 652 20.33 -9.54 -29.70
N LYS A 653 21.36 -9.23 -30.51
CA LYS A 653 22.75 -9.30 -30.08
C LYS A 653 23.14 -7.96 -29.43
N TYR A 654 23.47 -7.94 -28.15
CA TYR A 654 23.88 -6.75 -27.39
C TYR A 654 25.16 -6.97 -26.57
#